data_45f014f607d5ed52c9dc8abaec7680dc
#
_entry.id   45f014f607d5ed52c9dc8abaec7680dc
#
_cell.length_a   1.000
_cell.length_b   1.000
_cell.length_c   1.000
_cell.angle_alpha   90.00
_cell.angle_beta   90.00
_cell.angle_gamma   90.00
#
_symmetry.space_group_name_H-M   'P 1'
#
loop_
_entity.id
_entity.type
_entity.pdbx_description
1 polymer ?
#
loop_
_entity_poly.entity_id
_entity_poly.type
_entity_poly.pdbx_seq_one_letter_code
_entity_poly.pdbx_strand_id
1 'polypeptide(L)'
;MKFSLSWIGDFVDTAAAGGAEGAQRLLEQAGFPLESLERSGGDAILDVEITPNRPDAMSHRGLAREIAAMAGVPFLIPSPLIPSPPAPGGEGQGEGGVSVPSVQELTSVEIEVPRLCRRFGARVVRGISGAPAIESVRSRLSSIGSKPISAAVDATNYVLWETGQPLHAFDLDKLAGGRVVVRRAQKGEKLVLLDGAEYELVPSDVVVADAERAVSLAGIMGGLDTAVTAKTENVLLEAAWWDPAAIRKTARRLSLHTDASHRFERGADPEAIPEALDRAAKILLESAGGTLAAGRIDARGAAWKARKAFLRLARLRLLAGEDKLDLDFAAEALSRLGFAVSKRGKRLQVGVPTFRPDISIEDDLAEEVLRVYGYHGLPSRLPSTRGGGGYLEPLRQIEEAMADAGVTLGLYETMASPFVDRATEERPFLQWIAVAGGAPQPLSVANPLDQTRRDLRSTLIPGLLDSVARNVHHGERTVGLFEVGRVFDRPGDPADPPSFESRRFAFALTGDWRGHWSAGGPSSRSDFFDAKGVLERLVSPWMEPEILRWKPFAADGFVPGAAALAETPAGEILGVVGLLSRSEREKRKLAEAVFAGEIRVEAIPRRGTPARFEPYSAFPPIEADLSFAHSRERTWQVLEEFVRAQNLAGLDSIRLVDRYEGPGVEEGRAKTTIRLTFRAHDRTLEQEEVNREVQRLAAQLTAHLGVVFG
;
A
#
# COMPACT_ATOMS: atom_id res chain seq x y z
N MET A 1 -3.50 -17.19 8.85
CA MET A 1 -4.12 -17.95 10.01
C MET A 1 -3.83 -19.43 9.84
N LYS A 2 -3.33 -20.11 10.89
CA LYS A 2 -2.93 -21.53 10.80
C LYS A 2 -4.09 -22.50 11.02
N PHE A 3 -4.23 -23.47 10.15
CA PHE A 3 -5.26 -24.51 10.18
C PHE A 3 -4.66 -25.89 9.98
N SER A 4 -5.11 -26.87 10.76
CA SER A 4 -4.71 -28.28 10.66
C SER A 4 -5.56 -28.99 9.60
N LEU A 5 -4.91 -29.62 8.62
CA LEU A 5 -5.61 -30.39 7.59
C LEU A 5 -6.30 -31.63 8.16
N SER A 6 -5.69 -32.28 9.15
CA SER A 6 -6.31 -33.43 9.84
C SER A 6 -7.59 -33.02 10.57
N TRP A 7 -7.62 -31.80 11.14
CA TRP A 7 -8.84 -31.26 11.77
C TRP A 7 -9.90 -30.89 10.73
N ILE A 8 -9.48 -30.28 9.60
CA ILE A 8 -10.37 -30.06 8.44
C ILE A 8 -10.98 -31.37 7.96
N GLY A 9 -10.22 -32.48 8.06
CA GLY A 9 -10.66 -33.83 7.70
C GLY A 9 -11.85 -34.38 8.49
N ASP A 10 -12.18 -33.81 9.65
CA ASP A 10 -13.41 -34.17 10.38
C ASP A 10 -14.68 -33.73 9.60
N PHE A 11 -14.56 -32.78 8.67
CA PHE A 11 -15.67 -32.14 7.95
C PHE A 11 -15.68 -32.42 6.43
N VAL A 12 -14.57 -32.91 5.88
CA VAL A 12 -14.44 -33.19 4.44
C VAL A 12 -13.42 -34.31 4.22
N ASP A 13 -13.67 -35.17 3.25
CA ASP A 13 -12.66 -36.15 2.83
C ASP A 13 -11.49 -35.44 2.13
N THR A 14 -10.45 -35.14 2.89
CA THR A 14 -9.26 -34.46 2.37
C THR A 14 -8.46 -35.31 1.39
N ALA A 15 -8.54 -36.64 1.46
CA ALA A 15 -7.89 -37.53 0.50
C ALA A 15 -8.58 -37.44 -0.86
N ALA A 16 -9.92 -37.45 -0.89
CA ALA A 16 -10.72 -37.26 -2.11
C ALA A 16 -10.53 -35.84 -2.70
N ALA A 17 -10.20 -34.85 -1.85
CA ALA A 17 -9.85 -33.49 -2.30
C ALA A 17 -8.38 -33.35 -2.78
N GLY A 18 -7.61 -34.45 -2.84
CA GLY A 18 -6.22 -34.47 -3.34
C GLY A 18 -5.15 -34.21 -2.27
N GLY A 19 -5.47 -34.44 -0.99
CA GLY A 19 -4.53 -34.27 0.13
C GLY A 19 -4.17 -32.81 0.40
N ALA A 20 -3.00 -32.56 0.96
CA ALA A 20 -2.57 -31.23 1.35
C ALA A 20 -2.39 -30.28 0.14
N GLU A 21 -1.74 -30.76 -0.91
CA GLU A 21 -1.54 -29.99 -2.15
C GLU A 21 -2.86 -29.76 -2.91
N GLY A 22 -3.80 -30.73 -2.83
CA GLY A 22 -5.15 -30.56 -3.35
C GLY A 22 -5.92 -29.48 -2.60
N ALA A 23 -5.93 -29.55 -1.28
CA ALA A 23 -6.56 -28.56 -0.41
C ALA A 23 -5.98 -27.15 -0.65
N GLN A 24 -4.64 -27.02 -0.76
CA GLN A 24 -3.99 -25.76 -1.12
C GLN A 24 -4.53 -25.19 -2.43
N ARG A 25 -4.45 -25.94 -3.53
CA ARG A 25 -4.95 -25.48 -4.84
C ARG A 25 -6.42 -25.08 -4.82
N LEU A 26 -7.27 -25.84 -4.14
CA LEU A 26 -8.70 -25.57 -4.03
C LEU A 26 -8.98 -24.28 -3.24
N LEU A 27 -8.25 -24.06 -2.14
CA LEU A 27 -8.36 -22.82 -1.35
C LEU A 27 -7.86 -21.61 -2.12
N GLU A 28 -6.71 -21.70 -2.79
CA GLU A 28 -6.18 -20.62 -3.64
C GLU A 28 -7.17 -20.29 -4.78
N GLN A 29 -7.75 -21.31 -5.42
CA GLN A 29 -8.80 -21.13 -6.44
C GLN A 29 -10.06 -20.49 -5.86
N ALA A 30 -10.42 -20.82 -4.62
CA ALA A 30 -11.54 -20.24 -3.89
C ALA A 30 -11.30 -18.79 -3.41
N GLY A 31 -10.09 -18.24 -3.61
CA GLY A 31 -9.72 -16.89 -3.19
C GLY A 31 -9.14 -16.81 -1.78
N PHE A 32 -8.60 -17.91 -1.26
CA PHE A 32 -7.89 -17.98 0.02
C PHE A 32 -6.43 -18.37 -0.22
N PRO A 33 -5.54 -17.40 -0.51
CA PRO A 33 -4.13 -17.70 -0.74
C PRO A 33 -3.46 -18.26 0.52
N LEU A 34 -2.50 -19.17 0.30
CA LEU A 34 -1.68 -19.71 1.36
C LEU A 34 -0.34 -18.97 1.45
N GLU A 35 0.02 -18.55 2.66
CA GLU A 35 1.34 -18.02 2.94
C GLU A 35 2.38 -19.14 3.07
N SER A 36 1.99 -20.26 3.68
CA SER A 36 2.83 -21.45 3.82
C SER A 36 2.05 -22.74 3.99
N LEU A 37 2.69 -23.87 3.65
CA LEU A 37 2.25 -25.24 3.94
C LEU A 37 3.37 -25.95 4.70
N GLU A 38 3.16 -26.19 6.00
CA GLU A 38 4.12 -26.85 6.87
C GLU A 38 3.66 -28.29 7.19
N ARG A 39 4.58 -29.26 7.17
CA ARG A 39 4.29 -30.66 7.57
C ARG A 39 4.93 -30.97 8.91
N SER A 40 4.14 -31.40 9.87
CA SER A 40 4.59 -31.71 11.22
C SER A 40 3.79 -32.88 11.82
N GLY A 41 4.46 -33.87 12.38
CA GLY A 41 3.84 -34.94 13.16
C GLY A 41 2.77 -35.77 12.45
N GLY A 42 2.82 -35.88 11.11
CA GLY A 42 1.82 -36.59 10.30
C GLY A 42 0.61 -35.74 9.90
N ASP A 43 0.58 -34.45 10.25
CA ASP A 43 -0.41 -33.47 9.83
C ASP A 43 0.20 -32.43 8.88
N ALA A 44 -0.64 -31.70 8.17
CA ALA A 44 -0.25 -30.54 7.37
C ALA A 44 -0.94 -29.30 7.93
N ILE A 45 -0.13 -28.25 8.20
CA ILE A 45 -0.61 -26.98 8.70
C ILE A 45 -0.62 -25.98 7.54
N LEU A 46 -1.80 -25.48 7.25
CA LEU A 46 -2.06 -24.48 6.21
C LEU A 46 -2.07 -23.10 6.85
N ASP A 47 -1.17 -22.22 6.45
CA ASP A 47 -1.28 -20.80 6.82
C ASP A 47 -2.02 -20.06 5.72
N VAL A 48 -3.28 -19.73 6.01
CA VAL A 48 -4.26 -19.23 5.03
C VAL A 48 -4.55 -17.76 5.29
N GLU A 49 -4.49 -16.94 4.27
CA GLU A 49 -4.98 -15.56 4.30
C GLU A 49 -6.49 -15.53 4.11
N ILE A 50 -7.23 -15.04 5.12
CA ILE A 50 -8.69 -14.92 5.06
C ILE A 50 -9.06 -13.46 4.84
N THR A 51 -9.75 -13.19 3.73
CA THR A 51 -10.21 -11.85 3.40
C THR A 51 -11.26 -11.33 4.41
N PRO A 52 -11.30 -10.01 4.70
CA PRO A 52 -12.17 -9.46 5.74
C PRO A 52 -13.67 -9.67 5.52
N ASN A 53 -14.10 -9.92 4.29
CA ASN A 53 -15.50 -10.20 3.93
C ASN A 53 -15.93 -11.65 4.17
N ARG A 54 -14.97 -12.57 4.48
CA ARG A 54 -15.22 -14.00 4.63
C ARG A 54 -15.00 -14.50 6.07
N PRO A 55 -15.71 -13.95 7.07
CA PRO A 55 -15.58 -14.42 8.46
C PRO A 55 -15.97 -15.89 8.64
N ASP A 56 -16.83 -16.43 7.79
CA ASP A 56 -17.22 -17.84 7.80
C ASP A 56 -16.05 -18.80 7.55
N ALA A 57 -15.02 -18.37 6.82
CA ALA A 57 -13.79 -19.13 6.55
C ALA A 57 -12.76 -19.05 7.68
N MET A 58 -12.99 -18.26 8.76
CA MET A 58 -12.07 -18.14 9.90
C MET A 58 -12.16 -19.34 10.87
N SER A 59 -12.43 -20.53 10.34
CA SER A 59 -12.58 -21.77 11.11
C SER A 59 -12.26 -23.00 10.25
N HIS A 60 -11.90 -24.12 10.91
CA HIS A 60 -11.68 -25.40 10.22
C HIS A 60 -12.94 -25.86 9.46
N ARG A 61 -14.11 -25.72 10.07
CA ARG A 61 -15.40 -26.04 9.47
C ARG A 61 -15.71 -25.16 8.25
N GLY A 62 -15.36 -23.87 8.32
CA GLY A 62 -15.56 -22.96 7.20
C GLY A 62 -14.68 -23.28 5.99
N LEU A 63 -13.38 -23.52 6.22
CA LEU A 63 -12.47 -23.94 5.16
C LEU A 63 -12.82 -25.31 4.60
N ALA A 64 -13.26 -26.26 5.45
CA ALA A 64 -13.74 -27.56 4.97
C ALA A 64 -14.94 -27.43 4.04
N ARG A 65 -15.87 -26.49 4.30
CA ARG A 65 -17.01 -26.20 3.41
C ARG A 65 -16.54 -25.70 2.05
N GLU A 66 -15.55 -24.81 2.02
CA GLU A 66 -14.97 -24.31 0.78
C GLU A 66 -14.28 -25.44 0.00
N ILE A 67 -13.42 -26.22 0.66
CA ILE A 67 -12.75 -27.38 0.04
C ILE A 67 -13.79 -28.37 -0.52
N ALA A 68 -14.82 -28.70 0.25
CA ALA A 68 -15.87 -29.62 -0.19
C ALA A 68 -16.62 -29.10 -1.43
N ALA A 69 -16.98 -27.80 -1.43
CA ALA A 69 -17.67 -27.16 -2.54
C ALA A 69 -16.83 -27.14 -3.83
N MET A 70 -15.54 -26.79 -3.69
CA MET A 70 -14.60 -26.73 -4.81
C MET A 70 -14.24 -28.10 -5.36
N ALA A 71 -14.03 -29.09 -4.50
CA ALA A 71 -13.74 -30.47 -4.90
C ALA A 71 -14.96 -31.23 -5.40
N GLY A 72 -16.17 -30.73 -5.15
CA GLY A 72 -17.41 -31.45 -5.46
C GLY A 72 -17.64 -32.70 -4.59
N VAL A 73 -17.06 -32.74 -3.39
CA VAL A 73 -17.23 -33.84 -2.41
C VAL A 73 -18.21 -33.43 -1.30
N PRO A 74 -18.81 -34.41 -0.58
CA PRO A 74 -19.71 -34.08 0.52
C PRO A 74 -19.06 -33.29 1.62
N PHE A 75 -19.75 -32.26 2.11
CA PHE A 75 -19.43 -31.58 3.37
C PHE A 75 -20.08 -32.34 4.52
N LEU A 76 -19.29 -32.80 5.47
CA LEU A 76 -19.71 -33.64 6.59
C LEU A 76 -20.03 -32.75 7.78
N ILE A 77 -21.21 -32.88 8.33
CA ILE A 77 -21.55 -32.28 9.64
C ILE A 77 -21.56 -33.44 10.64
N PRO A 78 -20.61 -33.47 11.58
CA PRO A 78 -20.64 -34.47 12.62
C PRO A 78 -21.99 -34.44 13.35
N SER A 79 -22.57 -35.60 13.63
CA SER A 79 -23.85 -35.73 14.34
C SER A 79 -23.89 -34.85 15.60
N PRO A 80 -25.07 -34.30 15.98
CA PRO A 80 -25.22 -33.42 17.12
C PRO A 80 -24.63 -34.09 18.37
N LEU A 81 -23.70 -33.40 18.97
CA LEU A 81 -22.67 -33.94 19.87
C LEU A 81 -23.16 -34.16 21.31
N ILE A 82 -24.36 -33.71 21.62
CA ILE A 82 -25.05 -34.03 22.89
C ILE A 82 -26.51 -34.29 22.58
N PRO A 83 -27.14 -35.38 23.08
CA PRO A 83 -28.59 -35.47 23.06
C PRO A 83 -29.15 -34.20 23.74
N SER A 84 -30.16 -33.57 23.11
CA SER A 84 -30.86 -32.48 23.78
C SER A 84 -31.25 -32.95 25.18
N PRO A 85 -30.88 -32.20 26.25
CA PRO A 85 -31.32 -32.56 27.57
C PRO A 85 -32.86 -32.66 27.55
N PRO A 86 -33.47 -33.59 28.31
CA PRO A 86 -34.90 -33.70 28.35
C PRO A 86 -35.53 -32.34 28.63
N ALA A 87 -36.70 -32.08 28.00
CA ALA A 87 -37.44 -30.86 28.26
C ALA A 87 -37.74 -30.70 29.75
N PRO A 88 -37.80 -29.47 30.30
CA PRO A 88 -38.15 -29.26 31.69
C PRO A 88 -39.48 -29.97 31.98
N GLY A 89 -39.48 -30.99 32.85
CA GLY A 89 -40.65 -31.81 33.18
C GLY A 89 -40.56 -33.27 32.73
N GLY A 90 -39.52 -33.71 31.99
CA GLY A 90 -39.23 -35.12 31.73
C GLY A 90 -38.39 -35.68 32.88
N GLU A 91 -38.91 -36.66 33.62
CA GLU A 91 -38.20 -37.40 34.64
C GLU A 91 -37.00 -38.15 34.01
N GLY A 92 -35.85 -37.48 33.92
CA GLY A 92 -34.56 -38.11 33.69
C GLY A 92 -34.05 -38.67 35.02
N GLN A 93 -34.42 -39.87 35.33
CA GLN A 93 -33.78 -40.61 36.44
C GLN A 93 -32.35 -40.97 36.01
N GLY A 94 -31.37 -40.11 36.37
CA GLY A 94 -30.00 -40.57 36.51
C GLY A 94 -29.93 -41.53 37.71
N GLU A 95 -29.22 -42.62 37.57
CA GLU A 95 -28.93 -43.54 38.69
C GLU A 95 -28.30 -42.76 39.86
N GLY A 96 -29.13 -42.38 40.84
CA GLY A 96 -28.65 -41.67 42.03
C GLY A 96 -29.53 -40.54 42.56
N GLY A 97 -30.71 -40.27 42.05
CA GLY A 97 -31.73 -39.40 42.67
C GLY A 97 -31.37 -37.91 42.91
N VAL A 98 -30.33 -37.38 42.32
CA VAL A 98 -29.98 -35.97 42.43
C VAL A 98 -30.65 -35.18 41.28
N SER A 99 -31.63 -34.31 41.62
CA SER A 99 -32.26 -33.42 40.69
C SER A 99 -31.22 -32.46 40.06
N VAL A 100 -31.04 -32.54 38.75
CA VAL A 100 -30.16 -31.60 38.04
C VAL A 100 -30.86 -30.24 37.91
N PRO A 101 -30.33 -29.17 38.52
CA PRO A 101 -30.97 -27.85 38.44
C PRO A 101 -31.03 -27.35 37.01
N SER A 102 -32.06 -26.58 36.67
CA SER A 102 -32.14 -25.89 35.36
C SER A 102 -31.19 -24.72 35.34
N VAL A 103 -30.72 -24.35 34.13
CA VAL A 103 -29.86 -23.16 33.92
C VAL A 103 -30.55 -21.91 34.46
N GLN A 104 -31.89 -21.80 34.28
CA GLN A 104 -32.70 -20.66 34.75
C GLN A 104 -32.79 -20.54 36.29
N GLU A 105 -32.52 -21.60 37.02
CA GLU A 105 -32.41 -21.55 38.47
C GLU A 105 -31.05 -21.06 38.95
N LEU A 106 -30.03 -21.16 38.12
CA LEU A 106 -28.66 -20.84 38.43
C LEU A 106 -28.22 -19.45 37.93
N THR A 107 -28.81 -19.00 36.84
CA THR A 107 -28.45 -17.69 36.21
C THR A 107 -29.58 -17.16 35.34
N SER A 108 -29.52 -15.85 35.07
CA SER A 108 -30.41 -15.17 34.11
C SER A 108 -29.62 -14.28 33.18
N VAL A 109 -30.16 -14.05 31.98
CA VAL A 109 -29.56 -13.17 31.00
C VAL A 109 -30.58 -12.10 30.56
N GLU A 110 -30.18 -10.84 30.64
CA GLU A 110 -30.94 -9.70 30.14
C GLU A 110 -30.16 -8.92 29.09
N ILE A 111 -30.83 -8.53 27.99
CA ILE A 111 -30.23 -7.75 26.91
C ILE A 111 -30.89 -6.36 26.86
N GLU A 112 -30.19 -5.35 27.41
CA GLU A 112 -30.66 -3.94 27.38
C GLU A 112 -30.38 -3.27 26.03
N VAL A 113 -29.45 -3.83 25.23
CA VAL A 113 -29.00 -3.29 23.93
C VAL A 113 -29.32 -4.24 22.76
N PRO A 114 -30.60 -4.50 22.46
CA PRO A 114 -31.02 -5.58 21.56
C PRO A 114 -30.54 -5.44 20.11
N ARG A 115 -30.09 -4.25 19.68
CA ARG A 115 -29.53 -4.04 18.36
C ARG A 115 -28.02 -4.34 18.31
N LEU A 116 -27.32 -4.19 19.44
CA LEU A 116 -25.88 -4.42 19.56
C LEU A 116 -25.56 -5.85 19.96
N CYS A 117 -26.48 -6.51 20.69
CA CYS A 117 -26.47 -7.93 20.97
C CYS A 117 -27.81 -8.54 20.53
N ARG A 118 -27.84 -9.22 19.38
CA ARG A 118 -29.08 -9.82 18.85
C ARG A 118 -29.37 -11.18 19.39
N ARG A 119 -28.38 -11.89 19.93
CA ARG A 119 -28.52 -13.20 20.54
C ARG A 119 -27.42 -13.42 21.55
N PHE A 120 -27.77 -13.93 22.70
CA PHE A 120 -26.86 -14.30 23.77
C PHE A 120 -27.29 -15.66 24.32
N GLY A 121 -26.42 -16.64 24.25
CA GLY A 121 -26.64 -17.97 24.76
C GLY A 121 -25.77 -18.26 25.98
N ALA A 122 -26.29 -19.07 26.93
CA ALA A 122 -25.53 -19.52 28.07
C ALA A 122 -25.81 -20.99 28.41
N ARG A 123 -24.76 -21.68 28.87
CA ARG A 123 -24.78 -23.01 29.45
C ARG A 123 -24.02 -23.00 30.78
N VAL A 124 -24.43 -23.84 31.72
CA VAL A 124 -23.76 -23.99 33.03
C VAL A 124 -23.29 -25.41 33.22
N VAL A 125 -22.01 -25.58 33.55
CA VAL A 125 -21.39 -26.85 33.99
C VAL A 125 -20.95 -26.68 35.43
N ARG A 126 -21.34 -27.58 36.32
CA ARG A 126 -21.05 -27.51 37.76
C ARG A 126 -20.17 -28.68 38.21
N GLY A 127 -19.36 -28.44 39.24
CA GLY A 127 -18.52 -29.46 39.83
C GLY A 127 -17.42 -29.96 38.92
N ILE A 128 -16.85 -29.04 38.08
CA ILE A 128 -15.68 -29.40 37.27
C ILE A 128 -14.44 -29.54 38.14
N SER A 129 -13.51 -30.38 37.73
CA SER A 129 -12.18 -30.46 38.30
C SER A 129 -11.22 -29.46 37.63
N GLY A 130 -10.11 -29.14 38.33
CA GLY A 130 -9.01 -28.34 37.75
C GLY A 130 -8.15 -29.09 36.71
N ALA A 131 -8.66 -30.19 36.13
CA ALA A 131 -7.95 -31.00 35.15
C ALA A 131 -7.67 -30.20 33.86
N PRO A 132 -6.59 -30.49 33.13
CA PRO A 132 -6.37 -29.96 31.81
C PRO A 132 -7.37 -30.53 30.80
N ALA A 133 -7.51 -29.90 29.64
CA ALA A 133 -8.28 -30.47 28.54
C ALA A 133 -7.72 -31.83 28.06
N ILE A 134 -8.59 -32.67 27.49
CA ILE A 134 -8.17 -33.97 26.91
C ILE A 134 -7.09 -33.79 25.85
N GLU A 135 -6.23 -34.78 25.67
CA GLU A 135 -5.05 -34.66 24.80
C GLU A 135 -5.38 -34.31 23.34
N SER A 136 -6.45 -34.85 22.81
CA SER A 136 -6.89 -34.53 21.43
C SER A 136 -7.20 -33.04 21.25
N VAL A 137 -7.79 -32.37 22.24
CA VAL A 137 -8.06 -30.92 22.22
C VAL A 137 -6.76 -30.13 22.32
N ARG A 138 -5.91 -30.49 23.26
CA ARG A 138 -4.62 -29.83 23.50
C ARG A 138 -3.68 -29.94 22.30
N SER A 139 -3.57 -31.14 21.72
CA SER A 139 -2.72 -31.40 20.56
C SER A 139 -3.18 -30.57 19.34
N ARG A 140 -4.48 -30.54 19.03
CA ARG A 140 -5.03 -29.74 17.94
C ARG A 140 -4.83 -28.23 18.13
N LEU A 141 -5.06 -27.72 19.34
CA LEU A 141 -4.77 -26.29 19.62
C LEU A 141 -3.28 -25.99 19.46
N SER A 142 -2.42 -26.86 20.00
CA SER A 142 -0.98 -26.67 19.90
C SER A 142 -0.48 -26.70 18.43
N SER A 143 -1.05 -27.56 17.57
CA SER A 143 -0.63 -27.69 16.17
C SER A 143 -0.85 -26.41 15.35
N ILE A 144 -1.85 -25.59 15.74
CA ILE A 144 -2.14 -24.29 15.09
C ILE A 144 -1.51 -23.10 15.85
N GLY A 145 -0.66 -23.37 16.86
CA GLY A 145 0.02 -22.33 17.64
C GLY A 145 -0.80 -21.74 18.80
N SER A 146 -1.99 -22.28 19.08
CA SER A 146 -2.78 -21.87 20.26
C SER A 146 -2.30 -22.61 21.50
N LYS A 147 -1.89 -21.86 22.55
CA LYS A 147 -1.36 -22.45 23.77
C LYS A 147 -2.48 -22.98 24.69
N PRO A 148 -2.51 -24.26 25.05
CA PRO A 148 -3.45 -24.78 26.04
C PRO A 148 -3.25 -24.16 27.42
N ILE A 149 -4.37 -23.86 28.12
CA ILE A 149 -4.37 -23.14 29.41
C ILE A 149 -5.10 -23.97 30.50
N SER A 150 -6.36 -24.27 30.27
CA SER A 150 -7.21 -25.05 31.20
C SER A 150 -8.38 -25.66 30.44
N ALA A 151 -9.03 -26.69 30.98
CA ALA A 151 -10.15 -27.36 30.32
C ALA A 151 -11.25 -26.40 29.85
N ALA A 152 -11.62 -25.39 30.65
CA ALA A 152 -12.67 -24.45 30.31
C ALA A 152 -12.23 -23.48 29.20
N VAL A 153 -11.00 -22.91 29.27
CA VAL A 153 -10.45 -22.01 28.25
C VAL A 153 -10.19 -22.77 26.95
N ASP A 154 -9.63 -23.97 27.06
CA ASP A 154 -9.30 -24.77 25.87
C ASP A 154 -10.56 -25.25 25.15
N ALA A 155 -11.65 -25.56 25.89
CA ALA A 155 -12.94 -25.86 25.25
C ALA A 155 -13.50 -24.69 24.48
N THR A 156 -13.43 -23.46 24.99
CA THR A 156 -13.87 -22.28 24.30
C THR A 156 -12.99 -21.94 23.08
N ASN A 157 -11.68 -22.06 23.23
CA ASN A 157 -10.72 -21.83 22.13
C ASN A 157 -10.85 -22.90 21.03
N TYR A 158 -11.05 -24.16 21.40
CA TYR A 158 -11.26 -25.23 20.45
C TYR A 158 -12.47 -24.96 19.57
N VAL A 159 -13.61 -24.62 20.19
CA VAL A 159 -14.85 -24.34 19.44
C VAL A 159 -14.72 -23.08 18.59
N LEU A 160 -14.01 -22.07 19.05
CA LEU A 160 -13.69 -20.87 18.25
C LEU A 160 -12.95 -21.26 16.96
N TRP A 161 -11.92 -22.09 17.04
CA TRP A 161 -11.14 -22.54 15.88
C TRP A 161 -11.86 -23.59 15.02
N GLU A 162 -12.72 -24.42 15.66
CA GLU A 162 -13.53 -25.43 14.95
C GLU A 162 -14.63 -24.79 14.11
N THR A 163 -15.40 -23.85 14.70
CA THR A 163 -16.68 -23.35 14.15
C THR A 163 -16.66 -21.88 13.72
N GLY A 164 -15.69 -21.11 14.21
CA GLY A 164 -15.63 -19.65 14.00
C GLY A 164 -16.45 -18.83 15.00
N GLN A 165 -17.13 -19.48 15.99
CA GLN A 165 -17.89 -18.81 17.02
C GLN A 165 -17.02 -18.61 18.26
N PRO A 166 -16.68 -17.34 18.64
CA PRO A 166 -16.00 -17.10 19.90
C PRO A 166 -16.93 -17.34 21.09
N LEU A 167 -16.38 -17.93 22.15
CA LEU A 167 -17.04 -18.16 23.42
C LEU A 167 -16.22 -17.57 24.56
N HIS A 168 -16.87 -17.37 25.71
CA HIS A 168 -16.22 -17.03 26.97
C HIS A 168 -16.66 -17.97 28.10
N ALA A 169 -15.80 -18.16 29.07
CA ALA A 169 -16.06 -18.96 30.26
C ALA A 169 -15.90 -18.08 31.52
N PHE A 170 -16.98 -17.88 32.26
CA PHE A 170 -16.95 -17.20 33.53
C PHE A 170 -16.91 -18.20 34.67
N ASP A 171 -16.24 -17.84 35.75
CA ASP A 171 -16.43 -18.44 37.06
C ASP A 171 -17.81 -18.00 37.59
N LEU A 172 -18.78 -18.92 37.61
CA LEU A 172 -20.16 -18.59 37.93
C LEU A 172 -20.29 -18.08 39.40
N ASP A 173 -19.47 -18.60 40.30
CA ASP A 173 -19.53 -18.22 41.71
C ASP A 173 -19.01 -16.81 41.98
N LYS A 174 -18.32 -16.21 41.01
CA LYS A 174 -17.84 -14.82 41.07
C LYS A 174 -18.78 -13.81 40.41
N LEU A 175 -19.86 -14.28 39.78
CA LEU A 175 -20.86 -13.38 39.18
C LEU A 175 -21.84 -12.92 40.24
N ALA A 176 -21.83 -11.64 40.58
CA ALA A 176 -22.72 -11.07 41.57
C ALA A 176 -24.19 -11.27 41.17
N GLY A 177 -24.99 -11.83 42.14
CA GLY A 177 -26.40 -12.11 41.92
C GLY A 177 -26.70 -13.23 40.92
N GLY A 178 -25.68 -13.98 40.44
CA GLY A 178 -25.89 -15.01 39.42
C GLY A 178 -26.56 -14.49 38.14
N ARG A 179 -26.39 -13.22 37.81
CA ARG A 179 -27.09 -12.53 36.72
C ARG A 179 -26.11 -12.01 35.69
N VAL A 180 -26.48 -12.07 34.41
CA VAL A 180 -25.75 -11.48 33.29
C VAL A 180 -26.60 -10.43 32.62
N VAL A 181 -26.06 -9.22 32.49
CA VAL A 181 -26.73 -8.07 31.84
C VAL A 181 -25.85 -7.56 30.71
N VAL A 182 -26.38 -7.56 29.47
CA VAL A 182 -25.70 -6.98 28.32
C VAL A 182 -26.18 -5.55 28.15
N ARG A 183 -25.29 -4.60 28.45
CA ARG A 183 -25.61 -3.17 28.47
C ARG A 183 -24.53 -2.30 27.85
N ARG A 184 -24.78 -1.02 27.72
CA ARG A 184 -23.70 -0.05 27.46
C ARG A 184 -22.90 0.19 28.73
N ALA A 185 -21.60 0.48 28.54
CA ALA A 185 -20.76 0.93 29.62
C ALA A 185 -21.27 2.28 30.16
N GLN A 186 -21.06 2.51 31.46
CA GLN A 186 -21.30 3.80 32.10
C GLN A 186 -20.14 4.74 31.83
N LYS A 187 -20.37 6.05 31.91
CA LYS A 187 -19.31 7.05 31.70
C LYS A 187 -18.23 6.90 32.79
N GLY A 188 -16.99 6.66 32.38
CA GLY A 188 -15.86 6.51 33.29
C GLY A 188 -15.84 5.18 34.04
N GLU A 189 -16.67 4.21 33.65
CA GLU A 189 -16.61 2.84 34.17
C GLU A 189 -15.24 2.23 33.83
N LYS A 190 -14.62 1.57 34.82
CA LYS A 190 -13.30 0.95 34.67
C LYS A 190 -13.42 -0.55 34.73
N LEU A 191 -12.61 -1.22 33.92
CA LEU A 191 -12.57 -2.68 33.86
C LEU A 191 -11.12 -3.17 33.69
N VAL A 192 -10.70 -4.05 34.59
CA VAL A 192 -9.43 -4.76 34.45
C VAL A 192 -9.69 -6.00 33.59
N LEU A 193 -9.01 -6.09 32.46
CA LEU A 193 -9.17 -7.21 31.51
C LEU A 193 -8.15 -8.34 31.79
N LEU A 194 -8.29 -9.45 31.05
CA LEU A 194 -7.44 -10.64 31.18
C LEU A 194 -5.94 -10.42 30.92
N ASP A 195 -5.59 -9.32 30.24
CA ASP A 195 -4.20 -8.89 30.05
C ASP A 195 -3.60 -8.19 31.28
N GLY A 196 -4.40 -7.98 32.33
CA GLY A 196 -4.01 -7.31 33.57
C GLY A 196 -4.03 -5.78 33.50
N ALA A 197 -4.39 -5.19 32.38
CA ALA A 197 -4.49 -3.72 32.21
C ALA A 197 -5.89 -3.20 32.60
N GLU A 198 -5.94 -2.01 33.20
CA GLU A 198 -7.18 -1.29 33.50
C GLU A 198 -7.57 -0.39 32.32
N TYR A 199 -8.80 -0.51 31.87
CA TYR A 199 -9.35 0.27 30.75
C TYR A 199 -10.49 1.15 31.21
N GLU A 200 -10.47 2.41 30.83
CA GLU A 200 -11.58 3.33 31.01
C GLU A 200 -12.55 3.19 29.84
N LEU A 201 -13.81 2.90 30.15
CA LEU A 201 -14.87 2.66 29.19
C LEU A 201 -15.67 3.95 28.91
N VAL A 202 -16.29 3.97 27.74
CA VAL A 202 -17.14 5.09 27.33
C VAL A 202 -18.54 4.56 26.97
N PRO A 203 -19.61 5.40 27.03
CA PRO A 203 -20.98 4.95 26.80
C PRO A 203 -21.27 4.36 25.41
N SER A 204 -20.33 4.43 24.47
CA SER A 204 -20.45 3.73 23.20
C SER A 204 -20.01 2.27 23.26
N ASP A 205 -19.26 1.86 24.28
CA ASP A 205 -18.81 0.49 24.45
C ASP A 205 -19.94 -0.40 24.97
N VAL A 206 -19.88 -1.67 24.61
CA VAL A 206 -20.81 -2.69 25.10
C VAL A 206 -20.07 -3.56 26.09
N VAL A 207 -20.73 -3.84 27.21
CA VAL A 207 -20.19 -4.70 28.26
C VAL A 207 -21.15 -5.84 28.58
N VAL A 208 -20.59 -6.95 29.02
CA VAL A 208 -21.32 -7.94 29.81
C VAL A 208 -21.08 -7.55 31.27
N ALA A 209 -22.16 -7.38 32.01
CA ALA A 209 -22.13 -7.03 33.42
C ALA A 209 -22.83 -8.11 34.26
N ASP A 210 -22.50 -8.18 35.53
CA ASP A 210 -23.29 -8.89 36.51
C ASP A 210 -24.32 -7.95 37.18
N ALA A 211 -24.80 -8.27 38.38
CA ALA A 211 -25.76 -7.41 39.08
C ALA A 211 -25.13 -6.09 39.58
N GLU A 212 -23.82 -5.98 39.68
CA GLU A 212 -23.13 -4.87 40.33
C GLU A 212 -22.24 -4.07 39.34
N ARG A 213 -21.50 -4.76 38.45
CA ARG A 213 -20.45 -4.13 37.61
C ARG A 213 -20.27 -4.80 36.24
N ALA A 214 -19.49 -4.15 35.38
CA ALA A 214 -19.00 -4.79 34.15
C ALA A 214 -18.01 -5.91 34.47
N VAL A 215 -18.17 -7.06 33.83
CA VAL A 215 -17.33 -8.28 34.02
C VAL A 215 -16.65 -8.73 32.73
N SER A 216 -17.02 -8.16 31.57
CA SER A 216 -16.37 -8.43 30.30
C SER A 216 -16.59 -7.27 29.33
N LEU A 217 -15.59 -6.97 28.52
CA LEU A 217 -15.73 -6.10 27.37
C LEU A 217 -16.26 -6.94 26.20
N ALA A 218 -17.54 -6.76 25.89
CA ALA A 218 -18.32 -7.60 25.00
C ALA A 218 -17.63 -7.91 23.67
N GLY A 219 -17.44 -9.18 23.37
CA GLY A 219 -16.85 -9.68 22.12
C GLY A 219 -15.36 -9.33 21.91
N ILE A 220 -14.68 -8.76 22.92
CA ILE A 220 -13.27 -8.38 22.83
C ILE A 220 -12.43 -9.16 23.83
N MET A 221 -12.67 -8.98 25.14
CA MET A 221 -11.88 -9.62 26.17
C MET A 221 -12.66 -9.72 27.51
N GLY A 222 -12.54 -10.83 28.19
CA GLY A 222 -13.11 -11.03 29.53
C GLY A 222 -12.42 -10.20 30.60
N GLY A 223 -13.13 -9.93 31.68
CA GLY A 223 -12.59 -9.31 32.88
C GLY A 223 -11.78 -10.29 33.71
N LEU A 224 -10.75 -9.80 34.39
CA LEU A 224 -9.84 -10.60 35.19
C LEU A 224 -10.52 -11.19 36.44
N ASP A 225 -11.39 -10.41 37.08
CA ASP A 225 -11.99 -10.79 38.36
C ASP A 225 -12.93 -12.00 38.28
N THR A 226 -13.62 -12.17 37.15
CA THR A 226 -14.58 -13.25 36.90
C THR A 226 -13.98 -14.37 36.06
N ALA A 227 -12.66 -14.31 35.80
CA ALA A 227 -11.96 -15.32 35.03
C ALA A 227 -11.98 -16.68 35.75
N VAL A 228 -12.05 -17.74 34.94
CA VAL A 228 -11.87 -19.12 35.41
C VAL A 228 -10.43 -19.32 35.87
N THR A 229 -10.28 -20.08 36.95
CA THR A 229 -9.00 -20.44 37.57
C THR A 229 -8.93 -21.94 37.85
N ALA A 230 -7.80 -22.44 38.34
CA ALA A 230 -7.67 -23.83 38.72
C ALA A 230 -8.59 -24.23 39.91
N LYS A 231 -9.19 -23.24 40.58
CA LYS A 231 -10.10 -23.47 41.72
C LYS A 231 -11.58 -23.35 41.35
N THR A 232 -11.88 -22.99 40.08
CA THR A 232 -13.24 -22.82 39.61
C THR A 232 -13.93 -24.17 39.49
N GLU A 233 -15.06 -24.33 40.18
CA GLU A 233 -15.89 -25.53 40.15
C GLU A 233 -17.14 -25.37 39.29
N ASN A 234 -17.68 -24.16 39.18
CA ASN A 234 -18.89 -23.85 38.42
C ASN A 234 -18.59 -22.88 37.31
N VAL A 235 -18.88 -23.27 36.04
CA VAL A 235 -18.56 -22.50 34.86
C VAL A 235 -19.85 -22.10 34.13
N LEU A 236 -19.98 -20.81 33.82
CA LEU A 236 -20.95 -20.31 32.85
C LEU A 236 -20.24 -20.15 31.52
N LEU A 237 -20.66 -20.92 30.51
CA LEU A 237 -20.23 -20.75 29.09
C LEU A 237 -21.13 -19.75 28.43
N GLU A 238 -20.52 -18.72 27.80
CA GLU A 238 -21.16 -17.68 27.02
C GLU A 238 -20.87 -17.89 25.54
N ALA A 239 -21.87 -17.71 24.68
CA ALA A 239 -21.70 -17.46 23.26
C ALA A 239 -22.71 -16.41 22.81
N ALA A 240 -22.26 -15.39 22.06
CA ALA A 240 -23.12 -14.28 21.68
C ALA A 240 -22.87 -13.83 20.24
N TRP A 241 -23.79 -13.02 19.73
CA TRP A 241 -23.64 -12.25 18.51
C TRP A 241 -23.58 -10.77 18.85
N TRP A 242 -22.53 -10.11 18.38
CA TRP A 242 -22.27 -8.69 18.59
C TRP A 242 -22.33 -7.90 17.28
N ASP A 243 -22.76 -6.64 17.36
CA ASP A 243 -22.71 -5.74 16.20
C ASP A 243 -21.26 -5.49 15.76
N PRO A 244 -20.89 -5.86 14.51
CA PRO A 244 -19.50 -5.78 14.05
C PRO A 244 -18.90 -4.37 14.12
N ALA A 245 -19.72 -3.34 13.85
CA ALA A 245 -19.24 -1.96 13.87
C ALA A 245 -18.94 -1.48 15.29
N ALA A 246 -19.76 -1.89 16.27
CA ALA A 246 -19.52 -1.58 17.68
C ALA A 246 -18.22 -2.23 18.18
N ILE A 247 -18.01 -3.53 17.89
CA ILE A 247 -16.80 -4.23 18.29
C ILE A 247 -15.57 -3.58 17.66
N ARG A 248 -15.56 -3.31 16.34
CA ARG A 248 -14.45 -2.66 15.65
C ARG A 248 -14.11 -1.30 16.24
N LYS A 249 -15.12 -0.48 16.54
CA LYS A 249 -14.93 0.85 17.11
C LYS A 249 -14.24 0.79 18.48
N THR A 250 -14.71 -0.09 19.37
CA THR A 250 -14.16 -0.25 20.71
C THR A 250 -12.75 -0.87 20.66
N ALA A 251 -12.56 -1.93 19.88
CA ALA A 251 -11.27 -2.61 19.73
C ALA A 251 -10.18 -1.65 19.23
N ARG A 252 -10.48 -0.84 18.18
CA ARG A 252 -9.55 0.17 17.66
C ARG A 252 -9.25 1.28 18.66
N ARG A 253 -10.26 1.79 19.36
CA ARG A 253 -10.07 2.85 20.36
C ARG A 253 -9.14 2.41 21.50
N LEU A 254 -9.26 1.16 21.92
CA LEU A 254 -8.46 0.59 23.01
C LEU A 254 -7.19 -0.12 22.52
N SER A 255 -6.96 -0.19 21.21
CA SER A 255 -5.86 -0.92 20.58
C SER A 255 -5.81 -2.40 20.97
N LEU A 256 -6.99 -3.02 21.13
CA LEU A 256 -7.15 -4.42 21.51
C LEU A 256 -7.43 -5.27 20.28
N HIS A 257 -6.56 -6.26 20.04
CA HIS A 257 -6.72 -7.23 18.94
C HIS A 257 -6.69 -8.64 19.54
N THR A 258 -7.83 -9.31 19.53
CA THR A 258 -7.97 -10.69 20.02
C THR A 258 -8.58 -11.58 18.93
N ASP A 259 -8.44 -12.90 19.05
CA ASP A 259 -9.10 -13.86 18.17
C ASP A 259 -10.63 -13.72 18.15
N ALA A 260 -11.21 -13.29 19.26
CA ALA A 260 -12.63 -13.01 19.38
C ALA A 260 -13.01 -11.72 18.64
N SER A 261 -12.33 -10.59 18.94
CA SER A 261 -12.60 -9.31 18.30
C SER A 261 -12.39 -9.38 16.77
N HIS A 262 -11.37 -10.11 16.32
CA HIS A 262 -11.06 -10.33 14.91
C HIS A 262 -12.21 -10.99 14.13
N ARG A 263 -12.92 -11.94 14.79
CA ARG A 263 -14.08 -12.59 14.20
C ARG A 263 -15.35 -11.75 14.33
N PHE A 264 -15.62 -11.20 15.50
CA PHE A 264 -16.83 -10.42 15.74
C PHE A 264 -16.89 -9.12 14.93
N GLU A 265 -15.77 -8.43 14.73
CA GLU A 265 -15.74 -7.20 13.93
C GLU A 265 -16.02 -7.43 12.43
N ARG A 266 -15.95 -8.70 11.98
CA ARG A 266 -16.28 -9.13 10.61
C ARG A 266 -17.65 -9.78 10.50
N GLY A 267 -18.18 -10.30 11.62
CA GLY A 267 -19.50 -10.91 11.72
C GLY A 267 -19.44 -12.40 12.02
N ALA A 268 -19.90 -12.79 13.22
CA ALA A 268 -20.10 -14.19 13.58
C ALA A 268 -21.51 -14.66 13.18
N ASP A 269 -21.69 -15.99 13.07
CA ASP A 269 -22.98 -16.58 12.74
C ASP A 269 -23.91 -16.62 13.97
N PRO A 270 -25.03 -15.86 14.00
CA PRO A 270 -25.94 -15.90 15.12
C PRO A 270 -26.65 -17.25 15.31
N GLU A 271 -26.74 -18.07 14.28
CA GLU A 271 -27.39 -19.38 14.39
C GLU A 271 -26.45 -20.49 14.87
N ALA A 272 -25.13 -20.27 14.85
CA ALA A 272 -24.14 -21.20 15.40
C ALA A 272 -24.11 -21.25 16.95
N ILE A 273 -24.65 -20.24 17.64
CA ILE A 273 -24.54 -20.07 19.09
C ILE A 273 -24.98 -21.31 19.89
N PRO A 274 -26.16 -21.94 19.65
CA PRO A 274 -26.57 -23.12 20.39
C PRO A 274 -25.64 -24.32 20.22
N GLU A 275 -25.23 -24.59 18.99
CA GLU A 275 -24.32 -25.70 18.67
C GLU A 275 -22.94 -25.48 19.31
N ALA A 276 -22.40 -24.26 19.23
CA ALA A 276 -21.13 -23.90 19.81
C ALA A 276 -21.10 -24.09 21.34
N LEU A 277 -22.18 -23.67 22.03
CA LEU A 277 -22.33 -23.88 23.47
C LEU A 277 -22.38 -25.38 23.83
N ASP A 278 -23.17 -26.17 23.10
CA ASP A 278 -23.30 -27.59 23.32
C ASP A 278 -21.96 -28.32 23.09
N ARG A 279 -21.21 -27.89 22.05
CA ARG A 279 -19.88 -28.42 21.77
C ARG A 279 -18.86 -28.09 22.86
N ALA A 280 -18.83 -26.83 23.32
CA ALA A 280 -17.93 -26.42 24.40
C ALA A 280 -18.25 -27.12 25.73
N ALA A 281 -19.55 -27.27 26.09
CA ALA A 281 -19.98 -27.99 27.25
C ALA A 281 -19.55 -29.47 27.18
N LYS A 282 -19.69 -30.16 26.05
CA LYS A 282 -19.25 -31.54 25.86
C LYS A 282 -17.75 -31.68 26.10
N ILE A 283 -16.92 -30.81 25.46
CA ILE A 283 -15.47 -30.85 25.62
C ILE A 283 -15.08 -30.63 27.08
N LEU A 284 -15.76 -29.68 27.76
CA LEU A 284 -15.50 -29.42 29.18
C LEU A 284 -15.84 -30.61 30.08
N LEU A 285 -16.99 -31.27 29.84
CA LEU A 285 -17.39 -32.46 30.58
C LEU A 285 -16.43 -33.67 30.37
N GLU A 286 -16.01 -33.88 29.11
CA GLU A 286 -15.06 -34.92 28.74
C GLU A 286 -13.67 -34.66 29.35
N SER A 287 -13.29 -33.39 29.53
CA SER A 287 -11.99 -32.99 30.05
C SER A 287 -11.92 -32.91 31.57
N ALA A 288 -12.90 -32.29 32.21
CA ALA A 288 -12.87 -31.95 33.63
C ALA A 288 -14.00 -32.57 34.44
N GLY A 289 -14.87 -33.35 33.82
CA GLY A 289 -16.03 -33.95 34.49
C GLY A 289 -17.12 -32.90 34.82
N GLY A 290 -17.83 -33.15 35.87
CA GLY A 290 -18.90 -32.28 36.35
C GLY A 290 -20.28 -32.68 35.83
N THR A 291 -21.27 -31.81 36.08
CA THR A 291 -22.68 -32.00 35.66
C THR A 291 -23.18 -30.83 34.89
N LEU A 292 -23.75 -31.10 33.69
CA LEU A 292 -24.39 -30.10 32.88
C LEU A 292 -25.76 -29.74 33.42
N ALA A 293 -26.02 -28.47 33.72
CA ALA A 293 -27.33 -28.01 34.10
C ALA A 293 -28.38 -28.19 32.99
N ALA A 294 -29.62 -28.54 33.42
CA ALA A 294 -30.70 -28.79 32.47
C ALA A 294 -31.08 -27.53 31.65
N GLY A 295 -31.30 -27.73 30.35
CA GLY A 295 -31.65 -26.65 29.44
C GLY A 295 -30.48 -25.73 29.07
N ARG A 296 -30.80 -24.63 28.43
CA ARG A 296 -29.89 -23.55 28.09
C ARG A 296 -30.64 -22.21 28.09
N ILE A 297 -29.93 -21.11 28.23
CA ILE A 297 -30.48 -19.78 27.97
C ILE A 297 -30.21 -19.44 26.51
N ASP A 298 -31.22 -18.97 25.79
CA ASP A 298 -31.14 -18.42 24.43
C ASP A 298 -31.90 -17.09 24.42
N ALA A 299 -31.25 -16.06 24.98
CA ALA A 299 -31.82 -14.71 25.03
C ALA A 299 -31.71 -14.05 23.66
N ARG A 300 -32.85 -13.52 23.16
CA ARG A 300 -32.94 -12.91 21.85
C ARG A 300 -33.21 -11.42 21.98
N GLY A 301 -32.38 -10.61 21.33
CA GLY A 301 -32.57 -9.18 21.16
C GLY A 301 -33.39 -8.85 19.91
N ALA A 302 -32.89 -7.95 19.05
CA ALA A 302 -33.58 -7.60 17.81
C ALA A 302 -33.60 -8.78 16.82
N ALA A 303 -34.76 -9.03 16.25
CA ALA A 303 -34.97 -10.15 15.34
C ALA A 303 -34.02 -10.08 14.11
N TRP A 304 -33.48 -11.22 13.74
CA TRP A 304 -32.75 -11.41 12.49
C TRP A 304 -33.71 -11.57 11.34
N LYS A 305 -33.53 -10.81 10.28
CA LYS A 305 -34.32 -10.97 9.05
C LYS A 305 -33.54 -11.88 8.09
N ALA A 306 -34.12 -13.01 7.72
CA ALA A 306 -33.54 -13.88 6.69
C ALA A 306 -33.37 -13.09 5.39
N ARG A 307 -32.15 -13.07 4.86
CA ARG A 307 -31.83 -12.37 3.60
C ARG A 307 -32.12 -13.27 2.42
N LYS A 308 -32.63 -12.67 1.35
CA LYS A 308 -32.83 -13.34 0.06
C LYS A 308 -32.21 -12.47 -1.02
N ALA A 309 -31.47 -13.11 -1.92
CA ALA A 309 -30.92 -12.50 -3.12
C ALA A 309 -31.43 -13.25 -4.37
N PHE A 310 -31.26 -12.64 -5.53
CA PHE A 310 -31.66 -13.22 -6.80
C PHE A 310 -30.48 -13.20 -7.75
N LEU A 311 -30.31 -14.26 -8.55
CA LEU A 311 -29.27 -14.35 -9.61
C LEU A 311 -29.95 -14.60 -10.95
N ARG A 312 -29.84 -13.66 -11.89
CA ARG A 312 -30.32 -13.78 -13.27
C ARG A 312 -29.22 -14.39 -14.14
N LEU A 313 -29.63 -15.33 -15.00
CA LEU A 313 -28.71 -15.96 -15.96
C LEU A 313 -28.00 -14.92 -16.84
N ALA A 314 -28.75 -13.93 -17.32
CA ALA A 314 -28.19 -12.88 -18.18
C ALA A 314 -27.09 -12.05 -17.46
N ARG A 315 -27.25 -11.77 -16.15
CA ARG A 315 -26.25 -11.06 -15.37
C ARG A 315 -25.00 -11.90 -15.14
N LEU A 316 -25.19 -13.18 -14.77
CA LEU A 316 -24.10 -14.13 -14.59
C LEU A 316 -23.23 -14.25 -15.85
N ARG A 317 -23.86 -14.45 -17.02
CA ARG A 317 -23.17 -14.56 -18.31
C ARG A 317 -22.46 -13.26 -18.70
N LEU A 318 -23.08 -12.11 -18.44
CA LEU A 318 -22.49 -10.79 -18.71
C LEU A 318 -21.20 -10.59 -17.91
N LEU A 319 -21.22 -10.91 -16.61
CA LEU A 319 -20.05 -10.78 -15.74
C LEU A 319 -18.95 -11.78 -16.12
N ALA A 320 -19.33 -13.00 -16.41
CA ALA A 320 -18.39 -14.06 -16.79
C ALA A 320 -17.79 -13.88 -18.20
N GLY A 321 -18.49 -13.20 -19.10
CA GLY A 321 -18.17 -13.23 -20.53
C GLY A 321 -18.29 -14.61 -21.15
N GLU A 322 -19.04 -15.56 -20.53
CA GLU A 322 -19.15 -16.97 -20.91
C GLU A 322 -20.62 -17.38 -21.03
N ASP A 323 -21.01 -17.76 -22.25
CA ASP A 323 -22.40 -18.14 -22.58
C ASP A 323 -22.75 -19.57 -22.17
N LYS A 324 -21.78 -20.43 -21.90
CA LYS A 324 -21.99 -21.81 -21.49
C LYS A 324 -22.53 -21.96 -20.07
N LEU A 325 -22.32 -20.98 -19.22
CA LEU A 325 -22.88 -20.98 -17.88
C LEU A 325 -24.41 -21.06 -17.91
N ASP A 326 -24.97 -21.90 -17.05
CA ASP A 326 -26.40 -22.08 -16.92
C ASP A 326 -26.87 -22.00 -15.45
N LEU A 327 -28.20 -22.03 -15.25
CA LEU A 327 -28.79 -21.96 -13.92
C LEU A 327 -28.68 -23.26 -13.13
N ASP A 328 -28.46 -24.41 -13.79
CA ASP A 328 -28.34 -25.69 -13.11
C ASP A 328 -26.97 -25.77 -12.41
N PHE A 329 -25.90 -25.46 -13.15
CA PHE A 329 -24.58 -25.30 -12.54
C PHE A 329 -24.56 -24.28 -11.44
N ALA A 330 -25.13 -23.07 -11.66
CA ALA A 330 -25.17 -22.02 -10.67
C ALA A 330 -25.94 -22.44 -9.39
N ALA A 331 -27.05 -23.16 -9.55
CA ALA A 331 -27.82 -23.68 -8.42
C ALA A 331 -27.03 -24.73 -7.63
N GLU A 332 -26.36 -25.65 -8.33
CA GLU A 332 -25.54 -26.68 -7.71
C GLU A 332 -24.34 -26.06 -6.96
N ALA A 333 -23.58 -25.13 -7.58
CA ALA A 333 -22.46 -24.44 -6.98
C ALA A 333 -22.87 -23.73 -5.68
N LEU A 334 -23.95 -22.94 -5.72
CA LEU A 334 -24.46 -22.25 -4.54
C LEU A 334 -24.96 -23.23 -3.46
N SER A 335 -25.58 -24.33 -3.85
CA SER A 335 -26.06 -25.34 -2.90
C SER A 335 -24.90 -26.03 -2.17
N ARG A 336 -23.78 -26.34 -2.87
CA ARG A 336 -22.55 -26.88 -2.27
C ARG A 336 -21.95 -25.94 -1.22
N LEU A 337 -22.08 -24.62 -1.43
CA LEU A 337 -21.63 -23.59 -0.49
C LEU A 337 -22.61 -23.36 0.67
N GLY A 338 -23.72 -24.10 0.73
CA GLY A 338 -24.70 -24.04 1.81
C GLY A 338 -25.84 -23.01 1.62
N PHE A 339 -26.03 -22.48 0.43
CA PHE A 339 -27.16 -21.59 0.13
C PHE A 339 -28.43 -22.40 -0.15
N ALA A 340 -29.57 -21.89 0.29
CA ALA A 340 -30.89 -22.45 -0.05
C ALA A 340 -31.35 -21.91 -1.40
N VAL A 341 -31.34 -22.73 -2.45
CA VAL A 341 -31.57 -22.29 -3.83
C VAL A 341 -32.91 -22.79 -4.35
N SER A 342 -33.65 -21.92 -5.06
CA SER A 342 -34.85 -22.31 -5.82
C SER A 342 -34.90 -21.62 -7.18
N LYS A 343 -35.21 -22.39 -8.25
CA LYS A 343 -35.39 -21.82 -9.59
C LYS A 343 -36.72 -21.08 -9.71
N ARG A 344 -36.69 -19.92 -10.36
CA ARG A 344 -37.86 -19.07 -10.65
C ARG A 344 -37.73 -18.51 -12.08
N GLY A 345 -38.14 -19.32 -13.05
CA GLY A 345 -37.99 -18.98 -14.48
C GLY A 345 -36.52 -18.83 -14.87
N LYS A 346 -36.12 -17.64 -15.36
CA LYS A 346 -34.73 -17.35 -15.81
C LYS A 346 -33.83 -16.81 -14.71
N ARG A 347 -34.15 -17.01 -13.43
CA ARG A 347 -33.37 -16.58 -12.28
C ARG A 347 -33.39 -17.60 -11.14
N LEU A 348 -32.40 -17.53 -10.27
CA LEU A 348 -32.40 -18.23 -8.99
C LEU A 348 -32.87 -17.28 -7.90
N GLN A 349 -33.71 -17.79 -6.99
CA GLN A 349 -33.95 -17.15 -5.68
C GLN A 349 -33.11 -17.90 -4.66
N VAL A 350 -32.26 -17.17 -3.94
CA VAL A 350 -31.25 -17.71 -3.04
C VAL A 350 -31.51 -17.20 -1.63
N GLY A 351 -31.72 -18.12 -0.68
CA GLY A 351 -31.71 -17.80 0.74
C GLY A 351 -30.27 -17.74 1.21
N VAL A 352 -29.89 -16.58 1.76
CA VAL A 352 -28.52 -16.33 2.24
C VAL A 352 -28.39 -16.88 3.66
N PRO A 353 -27.45 -17.82 3.91
CA PRO A 353 -27.20 -18.35 5.23
C PRO A 353 -26.63 -17.27 6.17
N THR A 354 -26.85 -17.40 7.48
CA THR A 354 -26.47 -16.39 8.47
C THR A 354 -24.98 -16.24 8.66
N PHE A 355 -24.19 -17.26 8.28
CA PHE A 355 -22.73 -17.22 8.29
C PHE A 355 -22.11 -16.44 7.11
N ARG A 356 -22.90 -16.04 6.10
CA ARG A 356 -22.45 -15.24 4.95
C ARG A 356 -22.96 -13.79 5.07
N PRO A 357 -22.33 -12.96 5.90
CA PRO A 357 -22.71 -11.56 6.06
C PRO A 357 -22.41 -10.69 4.83
N ASP A 358 -21.52 -11.12 3.97
CA ASP A 358 -21.03 -10.46 2.76
C ASP A 358 -22.05 -10.46 1.60
N ILE A 359 -22.87 -11.49 1.50
CA ILE A 359 -23.80 -11.63 0.38
C ILE A 359 -25.01 -10.71 0.54
N SER A 360 -25.17 -9.74 -0.36
CA SER A 360 -26.23 -8.73 -0.33
C SER A 360 -26.87 -8.45 -1.67
N ILE A 361 -26.14 -8.53 -2.76
CA ILE A 361 -26.58 -8.20 -4.12
C ILE A 361 -26.40 -9.39 -5.08
N GLU A 362 -26.89 -9.22 -6.29
CA GLU A 362 -26.83 -10.23 -7.35
C GLU A 362 -25.40 -10.61 -7.74
N ASP A 363 -24.50 -9.61 -7.75
CA ASP A 363 -23.11 -9.79 -8.18
C ASP A 363 -22.31 -10.61 -7.16
N ASP A 364 -22.65 -10.53 -5.87
CA ASP A 364 -22.06 -11.39 -4.82
C ASP A 364 -22.38 -12.88 -5.09
N LEU A 365 -23.60 -13.17 -5.54
CA LEU A 365 -23.96 -14.55 -5.92
C LEU A 365 -23.27 -15.00 -7.21
N ALA A 366 -23.07 -14.08 -8.15
CA ALA A 366 -22.32 -14.39 -9.37
C ALA A 366 -20.86 -14.72 -9.05
N GLU A 367 -20.22 -13.97 -8.16
CA GLU A 367 -18.87 -14.26 -7.67
C GLU A 367 -18.77 -15.67 -7.11
N GLU A 368 -19.71 -16.06 -6.24
CA GLU A 368 -19.73 -17.40 -5.66
C GLU A 368 -19.81 -18.52 -6.72
N VAL A 369 -20.63 -18.32 -7.73
CA VAL A 369 -20.74 -19.28 -8.84
C VAL A 369 -19.44 -19.33 -9.65
N LEU A 370 -18.82 -18.15 -9.93
CA LEU A 370 -17.61 -18.06 -10.74
C LEU A 370 -16.38 -18.60 -10.02
N ARG A 371 -16.30 -18.48 -8.70
CA ARG A 371 -15.25 -19.11 -7.90
C ARG A 371 -15.28 -20.63 -8.03
N VAL A 372 -16.47 -21.23 -7.94
CA VAL A 372 -16.65 -22.68 -8.11
C VAL A 372 -16.40 -23.12 -9.56
N TYR A 373 -16.79 -22.30 -10.53
CA TYR A 373 -16.52 -22.56 -11.96
C TYR A 373 -15.02 -22.56 -12.27
N GLY A 374 -14.28 -21.67 -11.59
CA GLY A 374 -12.84 -21.43 -11.78
C GLY A 374 -12.55 -20.33 -12.79
N TYR A 375 -11.90 -19.28 -12.33
CA TYR A 375 -11.57 -18.10 -13.14
C TYR A 375 -10.69 -18.42 -14.35
N HIS A 376 -9.84 -19.45 -14.27
CA HIS A 376 -9.02 -19.91 -15.40
C HIS A 376 -9.84 -20.48 -16.57
N GLY A 377 -11.09 -20.88 -16.32
CA GLY A 377 -12.03 -21.31 -17.34
C GLY A 377 -12.75 -20.16 -18.06
N LEU A 378 -12.60 -18.93 -17.58
CA LEU A 378 -13.25 -17.77 -18.17
C LEU A 378 -12.42 -17.20 -19.35
N PRO A 379 -13.09 -16.68 -20.40
CA PRO A 379 -12.37 -16.11 -21.54
C PRO A 379 -11.70 -14.78 -21.17
N SER A 380 -10.41 -14.68 -21.43
CA SER A 380 -9.69 -13.40 -21.31
C SER A 380 -9.99 -12.55 -22.55
N ARG A 381 -10.64 -11.42 -22.37
CA ARG A 381 -10.99 -10.47 -23.45
C ARG A 381 -10.60 -9.05 -23.05
N LEU A 382 -10.05 -8.31 -24.00
CA LEU A 382 -9.89 -6.88 -23.82
C LEU A 382 -11.27 -6.21 -23.77
N PRO A 383 -11.49 -5.26 -22.85
CA PRO A 383 -12.74 -4.53 -22.83
C PRO A 383 -12.92 -3.77 -24.15
N SER A 384 -14.13 -3.83 -24.70
CA SER A 384 -14.51 -3.05 -25.86
C SER A 384 -14.62 -1.58 -25.41
N THR A 385 -13.64 -0.78 -25.78
CA THR A 385 -13.69 0.68 -25.58
C THR A 385 -14.24 1.34 -26.85
N ARG A 386 -15.29 2.13 -26.76
CA ARG A 386 -15.64 3.08 -27.84
C ARG A 386 -14.50 4.10 -27.87
N GLY A 387 -13.67 4.00 -28.92
CA GLY A 387 -12.47 4.81 -29.05
C GLY A 387 -12.77 6.29 -28.98
N GLY A 388 -12.39 6.88 -27.90
CA GLY A 388 -12.06 8.29 -27.78
C GLY A 388 -10.68 8.28 -27.16
N GLY A 389 -9.67 8.77 -27.88
CA GLY A 389 -8.36 8.99 -27.27
C GLY A 389 -8.57 9.78 -25.99
N GLY A 390 -8.11 9.24 -24.85
CA GLY A 390 -8.18 9.97 -23.60
C GLY A 390 -7.44 11.30 -23.76
N TYR A 391 -8.00 12.37 -23.25
CA TYR A 391 -7.28 13.63 -23.13
C TYR A 391 -6.24 13.48 -22.04
N LEU A 392 -4.97 13.50 -22.42
CA LEU A 392 -3.89 13.61 -21.44
C LEU A 392 -3.76 15.08 -21.02
N GLU A 393 -3.73 15.29 -19.73
CA GLU A 393 -3.48 16.61 -19.15
C GLU A 393 -2.13 17.16 -19.68
N PRO A 394 -2.04 18.46 -20.06
CA PRO A 394 -0.84 19.02 -20.72
C PRO A 394 0.46 18.79 -19.95
N LEU A 395 0.46 18.88 -18.62
CA LEU A 395 1.66 18.59 -17.83
C LEU A 395 2.05 17.12 -17.88
N ARG A 396 1.07 16.21 -17.98
CA ARG A 396 1.35 14.78 -18.16
C ARG A 396 1.98 14.50 -19.52
N GLN A 397 1.55 15.20 -20.57
CA GLN A 397 2.18 15.10 -21.91
C GLN A 397 3.65 15.53 -21.84
N ILE A 398 3.96 16.59 -21.08
CA ILE A 398 5.34 17.05 -20.88
C ILE A 398 6.13 15.99 -20.10
N GLU A 399 5.59 15.44 -19.01
CA GLU A 399 6.25 14.38 -18.24
C GLU A 399 6.61 13.17 -19.12
N GLU A 400 5.67 12.70 -19.95
CA GLU A 400 5.89 11.55 -20.84
C GLU A 400 6.94 11.86 -21.91
N ALA A 401 6.84 13.01 -22.55
CA ALA A 401 7.82 13.41 -23.56
C ALA A 401 9.23 13.62 -22.97
N MET A 402 9.34 14.12 -21.73
CA MET A 402 10.62 14.20 -21.02
C MET A 402 11.17 12.83 -20.67
N ALA A 403 10.32 11.89 -20.24
CA ALA A 403 10.74 10.52 -19.98
C ALA A 403 11.25 9.85 -21.27
N ASP A 404 10.54 9.96 -22.38
CA ASP A 404 10.97 9.45 -23.68
C ASP A 404 12.30 10.08 -24.13
N ALA A 405 12.48 11.38 -23.91
CA ALA A 405 13.74 12.07 -24.20
C ALA A 405 14.87 11.54 -23.30
N GLY A 406 14.62 11.29 -22.02
CA GLY A 406 15.55 10.68 -21.09
C GLY A 406 16.02 9.29 -21.57
N VAL A 407 15.10 8.44 -21.98
CA VAL A 407 15.41 7.12 -22.58
C VAL A 407 16.22 7.29 -23.89
N THR A 408 15.85 8.24 -24.75
CA THR A 408 16.57 8.51 -26.00
C THR A 408 18.00 8.98 -25.76
N LEU A 409 18.24 9.69 -24.65
CA LEU A 409 19.58 10.07 -24.20
C LEU A 409 20.37 8.93 -23.60
N GLY A 410 19.78 7.74 -23.44
CA GLY A 410 20.42 6.55 -22.84
C GLY A 410 20.36 6.50 -21.31
N LEU A 411 19.51 7.32 -20.69
CA LEU A 411 19.25 7.25 -19.26
C LEU A 411 18.26 6.12 -18.94
N TYR A 412 18.40 5.52 -17.75
CA TYR A 412 17.47 4.52 -17.23
C TYR A 412 16.54 5.18 -16.22
N GLU A 413 15.25 4.89 -16.33
CA GLU A 413 14.26 5.37 -15.38
C GLU A 413 14.38 4.64 -14.04
N THR A 414 14.26 5.38 -12.94
CA THR A 414 14.20 4.84 -11.59
C THR A 414 13.07 5.50 -10.81
N MET A 415 12.61 4.82 -9.77
CA MET A 415 11.65 5.35 -8.81
C MET A 415 12.20 5.18 -7.41
N ALA A 416 12.43 6.30 -6.72
CA ALA A 416 12.87 6.30 -5.35
C ALA A 416 11.69 6.47 -4.37
N SER A 417 11.90 6.07 -3.10
CA SER A 417 10.92 6.29 -2.04
C SER A 417 10.61 7.79 -1.89
N PRO A 418 9.32 8.16 -1.75
CA PRO A 418 8.96 9.54 -1.43
C PRO A 418 9.25 9.93 0.03
N PHE A 419 9.59 8.97 0.90
CA PHE A 419 9.90 9.19 2.31
C PHE A 419 11.40 9.36 2.52
N VAL A 420 11.78 10.43 3.20
CA VAL A 420 13.18 10.83 3.39
C VAL A 420 13.46 11.23 4.84
N ASP A 421 14.74 11.17 5.23
CA ASP A 421 15.28 11.95 6.34
C ASP A 421 15.68 13.33 5.82
N ARG A 422 14.77 14.28 5.89
CA ARG A 422 14.95 15.61 5.33
C ARG A 422 16.18 16.34 5.88
N ALA A 423 16.46 16.18 7.15
CA ALA A 423 17.55 16.91 7.80
C ALA A 423 18.93 16.50 7.25
N THR A 424 19.08 15.21 6.92
CA THR A 424 20.37 14.64 6.49
C THR A 424 20.48 14.45 5.00
N GLU A 425 19.38 14.21 4.30
CA GLU A 425 19.37 13.84 2.89
C GLU A 425 19.12 15.03 1.96
N GLU A 426 18.14 15.88 2.26
CA GLU A 426 17.68 16.93 1.34
C GLU A 426 18.33 18.30 1.56
N ARG A 427 18.69 18.62 2.79
CA ARG A 427 19.18 19.96 3.15
C ARG A 427 20.20 20.57 2.18
N PRO A 428 21.20 19.82 1.66
CA PRO A 428 22.18 20.35 0.72
C PRO A 428 21.61 20.79 -0.63
N PHE A 429 20.40 20.32 -0.98
CA PHE A 429 19.76 20.56 -2.29
C PHE A 429 18.57 21.51 -2.24
N LEU A 430 18.10 21.93 -1.04
CA LEU A 430 16.90 22.77 -0.92
C LEU A 430 17.12 24.22 -1.36
N GLN A 431 18.36 24.70 -1.41
CA GLN A 431 18.69 26.10 -1.70
C GLN A 431 18.22 26.55 -3.08
N TRP A 432 18.33 25.69 -4.11
CA TRP A 432 17.87 26.05 -5.46
C TRP A 432 16.33 26.15 -5.53
N ILE A 433 15.61 25.33 -4.76
CA ILE A 433 14.15 25.36 -4.68
C ILE A 433 13.70 26.69 -4.07
N ALA A 434 14.37 27.18 -3.05
CA ALA A 434 14.07 28.48 -2.44
C ALA A 434 14.29 29.63 -3.44
N VAL A 435 15.40 29.59 -4.20
CA VAL A 435 15.68 30.59 -5.27
C VAL A 435 14.64 30.53 -6.37
N ALA A 436 14.10 29.33 -6.67
CA ALA A 436 13.03 29.13 -7.65
C ALA A 436 11.63 29.53 -7.15
N GLY A 437 11.54 30.18 -5.98
CA GLY A 437 10.27 30.61 -5.38
C GLY A 437 9.51 29.53 -4.62
N GLY A 438 10.11 28.35 -4.44
CA GLY A 438 9.59 27.31 -3.55
C GLY A 438 9.80 27.67 -2.08
N ALA A 439 8.91 27.18 -1.23
CA ALA A 439 9.05 27.28 0.22
C ALA A 439 8.92 25.88 0.82
N PRO A 440 9.98 25.05 0.72
CA PRO A 440 9.90 23.66 1.15
C PRO A 440 9.70 23.58 2.67
N GLN A 441 8.45 23.40 3.06
CA GLN A 441 8.04 23.10 4.43
C GLN A 441 8.11 21.59 4.65
N PRO A 442 8.56 21.10 5.82
CA PRO A 442 8.52 19.68 6.12
C PRO A 442 7.05 19.21 6.18
N LEU A 443 6.70 18.31 5.28
CA LEU A 443 5.42 17.61 5.33
C LEU A 443 5.67 16.22 5.89
N SER A 444 5.39 16.05 7.19
CA SER A 444 5.65 14.80 7.90
C SER A 444 4.40 13.93 8.00
N VAL A 445 4.56 12.62 7.88
CA VAL A 445 3.50 11.65 8.10
C VAL A 445 3.25 11.50 9.60
N ALA A 446 1.97 11.53 10.02
CA ALA A 446 1.60 11.46 11.44
C ALA A 446 1.95 10.11 12.08
N ASN A 447 1.91 9.02 11.33
CA ASN A 447 2.17 7.65 11.78
C ASN A 447 3.15 6.93 10.83
N PRO A 448 4.41 7.37 10.73
CA PRO A 448 5.36 6.77 9.80
C PRO A 448 5.73 5.34 10.22
N LEU A 449 5.99 4.48 9.23
CA LEU A 449 6.50 3.13 9.45
C LEU A 449 7.94 3.16 9.98
N ASP A 450 8.74 4.13 9.53
CA ASP A 450 10.12 4.38 9.97
C ASP A 450 10.22 5.82 10.45
N GLN A 451 10.59 6.00 11.72
CA GLN A 451 10.74 7.32 12.34
C GLN A 451 11.91 8.13 11.77
N THR A 452 12.88 7.49 11.13
CA THR A 452 13.99 8.17 10.46
C THR A 452 13.61 8.70 9.08
N ARG A 453 12.59 8.11 8.43
CA ARG A 453 12.09 8.48 7.09
C ARG A 453 10.63 8.87 7.14
N ARG A 454 10.32 9.89 7.91
CA ARG A 454 8.94 10.35 8.14
C ARG A 454 8.50 11.51 7.26
N ASP A 455 9.44 12.20 6.61
CA ASP A 455 9.14 13.38 5.82
C ASP A 455 8.95 13.04 4.35
N LEU A 456 8.04 13.75 3.69
CA LEU A 456 7.88 13.66 2.24
C LEU A 456 8.95 14.50 1.54
N ARG A 457 9.52 13.95 0.47
CA ARG A 457 10.63 14.55 -0.27
C ARG A 457 10.26 15.89 -0.92
N SER A 458 11.19 16.86 -0.89
CA SER A 458 11.06 18.15 -1.58
C SER A 458 11.91 18.23 -2.86
N THR A 459 12.74 17.24 -3.13
CA THR A 459 13.60 17.09 -4.31
C THR A 459 13.79 15.60 -4.64
N LEU A 460 13.99 15.27 -5.91
CA LEU A 460 14.26 13.90 -6.37
C LEU A 460 15.75 13.53 -6.24
N ILE A 461 16.64 14.52 -6.12
CA ILE A 461 18.11 14.33 -6.21
C ILE A 461 18.62 13.29 -5.21
N PRO A 462 18.31 13.32 -3.89
CA PRO A 462 18.89 12.38 -2.93
C PRO A 462 18.55 10.91 -3.25
N GLY A 463 17.27 10.61 -3.52
CA GLY A 463 16.84 9.25 -3.86
C GLY A 463 17.47 8.73 -5.15
N LEU A 464 17.65 9.62 -6.13
CA LEU A 464 18.34 9.32 -7.38
C LEU A 464 19.83 9.01 -7.13
N LEU A 465 20.50 9.80 -6.30
CA LEU A 465 21.90 9.58 -5.92
C LEU A 465 22.10 8.27 -5.14
N ASP A 466 21.16 7.88 -4.30
CA ASP A 466 21.20 6.59 -3.61
C ASP A 466 21.06 5.42 -4.61
N SER A 467 20.26 5.60 -5.66
CA SER A 467 20.15 4.65 -6.75
C SER A 467 21.45 4.56 -7.58
N VAL A 468 22.10 5.69 -7.86
CA VAL A 468 23.44 5.72 -8.49
C VAL A 468 24.45 4.98 -7.61
N ALA A 469 24.50 5.27 -6.32
CA ALA A 469 25.43 4.62 -5.38
C ALA A 469 25.22 3.10 -5.34
N ARG A 470 23.98 2.65 -5.33
CA ARG A 470 23.66 1.21 -5.37
C ARG A 470 24.22 0.54 -6.62
N ASN A 471 24.00 1.13 -7.80
CA ASN A 471 24.52 0.57 -9.05
C ASN A 471 26.05 0.55 -9.07
N VAL A 472 26.71 1.65 -8.66
CA VAL A 472 28.18 1.72 -8.57
C VAL A 472 28.74 0.66 -7.62
N HIS A 473 28.10 0.44 -6.46
CA HIS A 473 28.51 -0.58 -5.49
C HIS A 473 28.31 -2.01 -6.00
N HIS A 474 27.42 -2.22 -6.97
CA HIS A 474 27.24 -3.50 -7.66
C HIS A 474 28.19 -3.68 -8.87
N GLY A 475 29.08 -2.73 -9.09
CA GLY A 475 30.16 -2.85 -10.09
C GLY A 475 29.92 -2.09 -11.39
N GLU A 476 28.79 -1.37 -11.53
CA GLU A 476 28.54 -0.52 -12.69
C GLU A 476 29.47 0.71 -12.66
N ARG A 477 30.21 0.93 -13.74
CA ARG A 477 31.16 2.04 -13.84
C ARG A 477 30.57 3.28 -14.48
N THR A 478 29.57 3.09 -15.33
CA THR A 478 28.87 4.16 -16.03
C THR A 478 27.40 4.07 -15.68
N VAL A 479 26.87 5.08 -15.02
CA VAL A 479 25.48 5.11 -14.57
C VAL A 479 24.84 6.41 -15.01
N GLY A 480 23.77 6.32 -15.77
CA GLY A 480 22.90 7.43 -16.14
C GLY A 480 21.46 7.08 -15.76
N LEU A 481 20.93 7.78 -14.77
CA LEU A 481 19.58 7.54 -14.26
C LEU A 481 18.74 8.81 -14.34
N PHE A 482 17.42 8.64 -14.47
CA PHE A 482 16.46 9.72 -14.31
C PHE A 482 15.22 9.27 -13.52
N GLU A 483 14.52 10.23 -12.95
CA GLU A 483 13.22 10.04 -12.32
C GLU A 483 12.27 11.17 -12.70
N VAL A 484 11.04 10.82 -13.06
CA VAL A 484 9.91 11.76 -13.16
C VAL A 484 9.01 11.53 -11.96
N GLY A 485 8.84 12.53 -11.12
CA GLY A 485 8.13 12.31 -9.87
C GLY A 485 7.50 13.54 -9.24
N ARG A 486 6.75 13.28 -8.17
CA ARG A 486 6.18 14.30 -7.31
C ARG A 486 7.15 14.62 -6.18
N VAL A 487 7.19 15.92 -5.86
CA VAL A 487 7.86 16.45 -4.68
C VAL A 487 6.90 17.36 -3.92
N PHE A 488 7.18 17.59 -2.64
CA PHE A 488 6.33 18.35 -1.72
C PHE A 488 7.12 19.58 -1.26
N ASP A 489 7.13 20.62 -2.10
CA ASP A 489 8.05 21.76 -1.98
C ASP A 489 7.36 23.12 -1.91
N ARG A 490 6.05 23.16 -1.77
CA ARG A 490 5.29 24.41 -1.66
C ARG A 490 4.32 24.39 -0.47
N PRO A 491 3.95 25.56 0.08
CA PRO A 491 2.86 25.65 1.03
C PRO A 491 1.56 25.28 0.32
N GLY A 492 0.75 24.45 0.97
CA GLY A 492 -0.52 23.98 0.45
C GLY A 492 -1.63 24.03 1.48
N ASP A 493 -2.83 23.64 1.09
CA ASP A 493 -3.99 23.51 1.98
C ASP A 493 -4.08 22.07 2.50
N PRO A 494 -4.08 21.83 3.82
CA PRO A 494 -4.31 20.50 4.39
C PRO A 494 -5.64 19.84 3.96
N ALA A 495 -6.63 20.65 3.57
CA ALA A 495 -7.89 20.16 3.02
C ALA A 495 -7.77 19.73 1.54
N ASP A 496 -6.71 20.15 0.86
CA ASP A 496 -6.39 19.79 -0.52
C ASP A 496 -4.94 19.29 -0.61
N PRO A 497 -4.64 18.04 -0.22
CA PRO A 497 -3.28 17.48 -0.21
C PRO A 497 -2.49 17.65 -1.51
N PRO A 498 -3.08 17.54 -2.72
CA PRO A 498 -2.39 17.82 -3.96
C PRO A 498 -1.80 19.24 -4.08
N SER A 499 -2.29 20.21 -3.29
CA SER A 499 -1.76 21.59 -3.31
C SER A 499 -0.31 21.70 -2.85
N PHE A 500 0.19 20.72 -2.08
CA PHE A 500 1.60 20.64 -1.67
C PHE A 500 2.52 20.09 -2.77
N GLU A 501 1.98 19.48 -3.82
CA GLU A 501 2.74 18.75 -4.82
C GLU A 501 3.27 19.64 -5.94
N SER A 502 4.49 19.35 -6.39
CA SER A 502 5.07 19.83 -7.64
C SER A 502 5.61 18.66 -8.44
N ARG A 503 5.77 18.88 -9.75
CA ARG A 503 6.29 17.89 -10.69
C ARG A 503 7.74 18.20 -11.00
N ARG A 504 8.59 17.16 -10.92
CA ARG A 504 10.02 17.26 -11.19
C ARG A 504 10.45 16.19 -12.18
N PHE A 505 11.46 16.54 -12.96
CA PHE A 505 12.32 15.59 -13.65
C PHE A 505 13.73 15.76 -13.08
N ALA A 506 14.35 14.70 -12.58
CA ALA A 506 15.74 14.74 -12.16
C ALA A 506 16.56 13.69 -12.89
N PHE A 507 17.86 13.95 -13.02
CA PHE A 507 18.82 13.01 -13.62
C PHE A 507 20.17 13.06 -12.90
N ALA A 508 20.92 11.97 -13.01
CA ALA A 508 22.29 11.89 -12.52
C ALA A 508 23.17 11.05 -13.45
N LEU A 509 24.40 11.51 -13.63
CA LEU A 509 25.39 10.93 -14.54
C LEU A 509 26.70 10.68 -13.81
N THR A 510 27.33 9.54 -14.05
CA THR A 510 28.71 9.24 -13.63
C THR A 510 29.38 8.27 -14.59
N GLY A 511 30.72 8.29 -14.64
CA GLY A 511 31.50 7.39 -15.48
C GLY A 511 31.70 7.89 -16.92
N ASP A 512 31.92 6.98 -17.85
CA ASP A 512 32.18 7.27 -19.27
C ASP A 512 30.85 7.36 -20.04
N TRP A 513 30.09 8.44 -19.82
CA TRP A 513 28.77 8.63 -20.39
C TRP A 513 28.73 8.59 -21.92
N ARG A 514 29.74 9.13 -22.57
CA ARG A 514 29.86 9.18 -24.05
C ARG A 514 30.42 7.90 -24.66
N GLY A 515 30.47 6.79 -23.93
CA GLY A 515 31.04 5.51 -24.22
C GLY A 515 31.41 5.23 -25.69
N HIS A 516 32.70 5.16 -26.01
CA HIS A 516 33.16 4.77 -27.35
C HIS A 516 33.25 3.25 -27.45
N TRP A 517 32.41 2.68 -28.32
CA TRP A 517 32.57 1.29 -28.78
C TRP A 517 33.84 1.10 -29.63
N SER A 518 34.41 2.17 -30.20
CA SER A 518 35.62 2.11 -30.98
C SER A 518 36.84 2.19 -30.07
N ALA A 519 37.60 1.10 -29.98
CA ALA A 519 38.84 1.05 -29.25
C ALA A 519 39.86 2.10 -29.77
N GLY A 520 40.22 3.05 -28.90
CA GLY A 520 41.35 3.96 -29.18
C GLY A 520 41.10 5.46 -28.99
N GLY A 521 39.89 5.88 -28.68
CA GLY A 521 39.65 7.27 -28.26
C GLY A 521 39.90 7.44 -26.75
N PRO A 522 40.32 8.63 -26.26
CA PRO A 522 40.37 8.90 -24.83
C PRO A 522 38.98 8.70 -24.24
N SER A 523 38.89 7.92 -23.15
CA SER A 523 37.65 7.80 -22.39
C SER A 523 37.17 9.21 -21.98
N SER A 524 36.02 9.63 -22.45
CA SER A 524 35.48 10.94 -22.10
C SER A 524 34.59 10.77 -20.87
N ARG A 525 35.19 10.92 -19.69
CA ARG A 525 34.42 10.97 -18.45
C ARG A 525 33.35 12.05 -18.55
N SER A 526 32.22 11.78 -17.93
CA SER A 526 31.12 12.76 -17.79
C SER A 526 31.66 14.07 -17.23
N ASP A 527 31.23 15.16 -17.82
CA ASP A 527 31.56 16.52 -17.38
C ASP A 527 30.31 17.38 -17.15
N PHE A 528 30.51 18.63 -16.76
CA PHE A 528 29.41 19.58 -16.54
C PHE A 528 28.59 19.82 -17.81
N PHE A 529 29.24 19.82 -18.98
CA PHE A 529 28.57 20.10 -20.25
C PHE A 529 27.72 18.93 -20.70
N ASP A 530 28.05 17.68 -20.32
CA ASP A 530 27.16 16.54 -20.55
C ASP A 530 25.85 16.71 -19.79
N ALA A 531 25.93 17.04 -18.50
CA ALA A 531 24.75 17.25 -17.69
C ALA A 531 23.93 18.49 -18.12
N LYS A 532 24.62 19.57 -18.54
CA LYS A 532 23.99 20.75 -19.14
C LYS A 532 23.25 20.36 -20.43
N GLY A 533 23.89 19.60 -21.31
CA GLY A 533 23.31 19.13 -22.57
C GLY A 533 22.11 18.21 -22.37
N VAL A 534 22.10 17.38 -21.32
CA VAL A 534 20.91 16.59 -20.94
C VAL A 534 19.74 17.52 -20.62
N LEU A 535 19.92 18.53 -19.75
CA LEU A 535 18.84 19.48 -19.44
C LEU A 535 18.36 20.22 -20.69
N GLU A 536 19.26 20.73 -21.50
CA GLU A 536 18.93 21.44 -22.75
C GLU A 536 18.14 20.55 -23.71
N ARG A 537 18.53 19.29 -23.86
CA ARG A 537 17.83 18.34 -24.71
C ARG A 537 16.44 17.99 -24.18
N LEU A 538 16.30 17.82 -22.87
CA LEU A 538 15.02 17.53 -22.24
C LEU A 538 13.98 18.61 -22.46
N VAL A 539 14.38 19.88 -22.55
CA VAL A 539 13.45 21.01 -22.73
C VAL A 539 13.29 21.45 -24.20
N SER A 540 14.15 20.96 -25.06
CA SER A 540 14.19 21.37 -26.48
C SER A 540 12.88 21.22 -27.28
N PRO A 541 11.95 20.30 -26.94
CA PRO A 541 10.64 20.23 -27.61
C PRO A 541 9.73 21.44 -27.35
N TRP A 542 9.99 22.19 -26.29
CA TRP A 542 9.14 23.32 -25.87
C TRP A 542 9.82 24.68 -25.97
N MET A 543 11.14 24.72 -25.95
CA MET A 543 11.92 25.96 -26.08
C MET A 543 13.29 25.69 -26.69
N GLU A 544 13.81 26.64 -27.42
CA GLU A 544 15.17 26.57 -27.97
C GLU A 544 16.18 26.65 -26.81
N PRO A 545 17.14 25.72 -26.69
CA PRO A 545 18.13 25.72 -25.62
C PRO A 545 18.97 27.00 -25.54
N GLU A 546 19.20 27.63 -26.65
CA GLU A 546 20.00 28.86 -26.81
C GLU A 546 19.37 30.09 -26.12
N ILE A 547 18.07 30.04 -25.84
CA ILE A 547 17.39 31.12 -25.11
C ILE A 547 17.48 30.98 -23.58
N LEU A 548 17.95 29.84 -23.09
CA LEU A 548 18.14 29.63 -21.66
C LEU A 548 19.30 30.47 -21.15
N ARG A 549 19.08 31.15 -20.04
CA ARG A 549 20.14 31.86 -19.31
C ARG A 549 20.70 30.99 -18.21
N TRP A 550 22.01 30.83 -18.24
CA TRP A 550 22.72 30.05 -17.23
C TRP A 550 23.37 30.99 -16.21
N LYS A 551 22.99 30.86 -14.94
CA LYS A 551 23.53 31.64 -13.83
C LYS A 551 24.37 30.73 -12.93
N PRO A 552 25.63 31.10 -12.62
CA PRO A 552 26.42 30.39 -11.61
C PRO A 552 25.63 30.27 -10.32
N PHE A 553 25.68 29.09 -9.72
CA PHE A 553 24.97 28.81 -8.49
C PHE A 553 25.88 28.13 -7.46
N ALA A 554 25.74 28.50 -6.19
CA ALA A 554 26.46 27.89 -5.10
C ALA A 554 25.47 27.31 -4.08
N ALA A 555 25.62 26.03 -3.77
CA ALA A 555 24.86 25.32 -2.76
C ALA A 555 25.71 24.19 -2.18
N ASP A 556 25.39 23.78 -0.94
CA ASP A 556 26.17 22.78 -0.20
C ASP A 556 26.24 21.41 -0.90
N GLY A 557 25.20 21.08 -1.69
CA GLY A 557 25.14 19.83 -2.43
C GLY A 557 26.04 19.76 -3.66
N PHE A 558 26.55 20.92 -4.13
CA PHE A 558 27.35 21.03 -5.35
C PHE A 558 28.74 21.63 -5.10
N VAL A 559 29.67 21.35 -5.99
CA VAL A 559 31.01 21.96 -5.96
C VAL A 559 30.88 23.43 -6.35
N PRO A 560 31.45 24.37 -5.54
CA PRO A 560 31.45 25.80 -5.88
C PRO A 560 32.09 26.06 -7.25
N GLY A 561 31.42 26.82 -8.09
CA GLY A 561 31.86 27.13 -9.45
C GLY A 561 31.60 26.02 -10.48
N ALA A 562 31.00 24.89 -10.08
CA ALA A 562 30.63 23.78 -10.96
C ALA A 562 29.12 23.46 -10.89
N ALA A 563 28.29 24.45 -10.59
CA ALA A 563 26.84 24.36 -10.66
C ALA A 563 26.23 25.65 -11.26
N ALA A 564 25.10 25.49 -11.92
CA ALA A 564 24.36 26.59 -12.53
C ALA A 564 22.84 26.36 -12.47
N LEU A 565 22.11 27.47 -12.40
CA LEU A 565 20.66 27.51 -12.61
C LEU A 565 20.36 27.78 -14.07
N ALA A 566 19.42 27.06 -14.61
CA ALA A 566 18.81 27.35 -15.90
C ALA A 566 17.59 28.26 -15.68
N GLU A 567 17.56 29.40 -16.37
CA GLU A 567 16.51 30.40 -16.30
C GLU A 567 15.87 30.60 -17.67
N THR A 568 14.55 30.70 -17.70
CA THR A 568 13.80 31.02 -18.90
C THR A 568 14.00 32.50 -19.29
N PRO A 569 13.71 32.94 -20.55
CA PRO A 569 13.74 34.34 -20.94
C PRO A 569 12.86 35.25 -20.06
N ALA A 570 11.81 34.69 -19.47
CA ALA A 570 10.91 35.42 -18.56
C ALA A 570 11.49 35.61 -17.16
N GLY A 571 12.67 35.05 -16.86
CA GLY A 571 13.33 35.15 -15.56
C GLY A 571 12.89 34.07 -14.56
N GLU A 572 12.14 33.06 -15.00
CA GLU A 572 11.73 31.96 -14.13
C GLU A 572 12.82 30.89 -14.08
N ILE A 573 13.17 30.45 -12.87
CA ILE A 573 14.12 29.34 -12.68
C ILE A 573 13.47 28.02 -13.13
N LEU A 574 14.05 27.46 -14.16
CA LEU A 574 13.61 26.20 -14.76
C LEU A 574 14.18 24.98 -14.00
N GLY A 575 15.46 25.04 -13.64
CA GLY A 575 16.13 23.92 -12.99
C GLY A 575 17.55 24.24 -12.57
N VAL A 576 18.22 23.22 -12.04
CA VAL A 576 19.62 23.25 -11.58
C VAL A 576 20.40 22.10 -12.19
N VAL A 577 21.68 22.34 -12.47
CA VAL A 577 22.66 21.30 -12.86
C VAL A 577 23.95 21.56 -12.11
N GLY A 578 24.62 20.52 -11.62
CA GLY A 578 25.92 20.70 -10.97
C GLY A 578 26.69 19.41 -10.73
N LEU A 579 28.00 19.59 -10.49
CA LEU A 579 28.88 18.55 -9.96
C LEU A 579 28.61 18.36 -8.48
N LEU A 580 28.32 17.13 -8.08
CA LEU A 580 28.05 16.77 -6.69
C LEU A 580 29.25 17.12 -5.78
N SER A 581 29.00 17.74 -4.64
CA SER A 581 30.05 18.10 -3.68
C SER A 581 30.77 16.86 -3.16
N ARG A 582 32.00 17.08 -2.68
CA ARG A 582 32.82 16.02 -2.11
C ARG A 582 32.13 15.35 -0.91
N SER A 583 31.52 16.13 -0.04
CA SER A 583 30.80 15.63 1.14
C SER A 583 29.66 14.68 0.76
N GLU A 584 28.85 15.03 -0.25
CA GLU A 584 27.73 14.20 -0.71
C GLU A 584 28.19 12.91 -1.41
N ARG A 585 29.34 12.96 -2.12
CA ARG A 585 29.96 11.77 -2.71
C ARG A 585 30.53 10.83 -1.64
N GLU A 586 31.27 11.38 -0.66
CA GLU A 586 31.85 10.60 0.46
C GLU A 586 30.74 9.95 1.32
N LYS A 587 29.66 10.67 1.60
CA LYS A 587 28.48 10.13 2.29
C LYS A 587 27.92 8.87 1.62
N ARG A 588 27.97 8.81 0.29
CA ARG A 588 27.49 7.70 -0.53
C ARG A 588 28.61 6.76 -1.01
N LYS A 589 29.84 6.96 -0.56
CA LYS A 589 31.05 6.18 -0.97
C LYS A 589 31.24 6.16 -2.50
N LEU A 590 31.01 7.28 -3.15
CA LEU A 590 31.20 7.47 -4.58
C LEU A 590 32.57 8.09 -4.84
N ALA A 591 33.46 7.34 -5.49
CA ALA A 591 34.84 7.80 -5.78
C ALA A 591 34.88 8.76 -6.99
N GLU A 592 34.06 8.49 -8.00
CA GLU A 592 34.04 9.24 -9.26
C GLU A 592 33.18 10.52 -9.16
N ALA A 593 33.37 11.43 -10.11
CA ALA A 593 32.53 12.58 -10.28
C ALA A 593 31.10 12.16 -10.61
N VAL A 594 30.12 12.78 -9.97
CA VAL A 594 28.69 12.60 -10.27
C VAL A 594 28.09 13.96 -10.57
N PHE A 595 27.45 14.08 -11.69
CA PHE A 595 26.67 15.26 -12.09
C PHE A 595 25.19 15.00 -11.90
N ALA A 596 24.47 15.93 -11.32
CA ALA A 596 23.05 15.83 -11.10
C ALA A 596 22.32 17.10 -11.58
N GLY A 597 21.11 16.92 -12.05
CA GLY A 597 20.23 18.03 -12.41
C GLY A 597 18.78 17.74 -12.03
N GLU A 598 18.01 18.80 -11.83
CA GLU A 598 16.59 18.73 -11.57
C GLU A 598 15.84 19.85 -12.26
N ILE A 599 14.68 19.57 -12.85
CA ILE A 599 13.87 20.47 -13.68
C ILE A 599 12.47 20.57 -13.08
N ARG A 600 11.93 21.77 -13.03
CA ARG A 600 10.54 22.06 -12.70
C ARG A 600 9.68 21.87 -13.95
N VAL A 601 8.84 20.83 -13.96
CA VAL A 601 7.97 20.52 -15.12
C VAL A 601 6.95 21.65 -15.36
N GLU A 602 6.46 22.27 -14.29
CA GLU A 602 5.51 23.40 -14.37
C GLU A 602 6.10 24.68 -14.97
N ALA A 603 7.43 24.83 -14.97
CA ALA A 603 8.12 25.97 -15.59
C ALA A 603 8.30 25.80 -17.12
N ILE A 604 7.98 24.61 -17.65
CA ILE A 604 8.02 24.36 -19.09
C ILE A 604 6.74 24.89 -19.74
N PRO A 605 6.84 25.67 -20.83
CA PRO A 605 5.66 26.14 -21.56
C PRO A 605 4.76 25.00 -22.02
N ARG A 606 3.46 25.11 -21.74
CA ARG A 606 2.47 24.06 -22.11
C ARG A 606 2.30 23.84 -23.62
N ARG A 607 2.77 24.77 -24.41
CA ARG A 607 2.81 24.67 -25.87
C ARG A 607 4.23 24.99 -26.30
N GLY A 608 4.86 24.07 -27.01
CA GLY A 608 6.13 24.33 -27.67
C GLY A 608 5.97 25.39 -28.77
N THR A 609 7.05 26.08 -29.07
CA THR A 609 7.10 26.93 -30.27
C THR A 609 7.06 25.99 -31.49
N PRO A 610 6.08 26.13 -32.39
CA PRO A 610 6.07 25.29 -33.58
C PRO A 610 7.38 25.49 -34.36
N ALA A 611 8.01 24.37 -34.71
CA ALA A 611 9.18 24.44 -35.60
C ALA A 611 8.81 25.15 -36.91
N ARG A 612 9.48 26.25 -37.19
CA ARG A 612 9.31 26.99 -38.42
C ARG A 612 10.49 26.66 -39.32
N PHE A 613 10.18 26.18 -40.51
CA PHE A 613 11.22 25.98 -41.52
C PHE A 613 11.72 27.33 -41.99
N GLU A 614 13.02 27.58 -41.88
CA GLU A 614 13.71 28.70 -42.51
C GLU A 614 14.57 28.16 -43.64
N PRO A 615 14.39 28.68 -44.86
CA PRO A 615 15.17 28.23 -46.00
C PRO A 615 16.66 28.50 -45.79
N TYR A 616 17.48 27.50 -46.10
CA TYR A 616 18.93 27.68 -46.09
C TYR A 616 19.34 28.71 -47.13
N SER A 617 20.29 29.56 -46.77
CA SER A 617 20.91 30.43 -47.76
C SER A 617 21.68 29.60 -48.81
N ALA A 618 21.48 29.90 -50.08
CA ALA A 618 22.21 29.28 -51.18
C ALA A 618 23.64 29.85 -51.33
N PHE A 619 23.99 30.88 -50.57
CA PHE A 619 25.27 31.56 -50.66
C PHE A 619 26.27 31.07 -49.61
N PRO A 620 27.58 30.98 -49.94
CA PRO A 620 28.60 30.53 -49.02
C PRO A 620 28.79 31.52 -47.86
N PRO A 621 29.10 31.04 -46.64
CA PRO A 621 29.44 31.92 -45.54
C PRO A 621 30.87 32.42 -45.62
N ILE A 622 31.15 33.53 -44.92
CA ILE A 622 32.48 33.98 -44.59
C ILE A 622 32.67 33.88 -43.08
N GLU A 623 33.74 33.21 -42.64
CA GLU A 623 34.08 33.07 -41.22
C GLU A 623 35.20 34.05 -40.85
N ALA A 624 35.10 34.64 -39.68
CA ALA A 624 36.10 35.51 -39.08
C ALA A 624 36.33 35.15 -37.64
N ASP A 625 37.58 34.87 -37.26
CA ASP A 625 37.97 34.62 -35.89
C ASP A 625 38.46 35.90 -35.22
N LEU A 626 37.98 36.16 -34.01
CA LEU A 626 38.36 37.32 -33.20
C LEU A 626 38.86 36.87 -31.84
N SER A 627 40.13 37.13 -31.53
CA SER A 627 40.78 36.79 -30.27
C SER A 627 41.07 38.02 -29.45
N PHE A 628 40.65 38.03 -28.19
CA PHE A 628 40.86 39.13 -27.27
C PHE A 628 40.98 38.70 -25.84
N ALA A 629 41.64 39.51 -25.02
CA ALA A 629 41.76 39.33 -23.57
C ALA A 629 40.71 40.19 -22.84
N HIS A 630 40.06 39.62 -21.84
CA HIS A 630 39.03 40.31 -21.03
C HIS A 630 39.12 39.86 -19.56
N SER A 631 38.40 40.51 -18.67
CA SER A 631 38.32 40.09 -17.27
C SER A 631 37.88 38.62 -17.15
N ARG A 632 38.58 37.82 -16.36
CA ARG A 632 38.27 36.42 -16.09
C ARG A 632 36.86 36.18 -15.58
N GLU A 633 36.29 37.13 -14.84
CA GLU A 633 34.95 37.05 -14.29
C GLU A 633 33.83 37.14 -15.34
N ARG A 634 34.18 37.62 -16.55
CA ARG A 634 33.21 37.81 -17.61
C ARG A 634 32.88 36.46 -18.25
N THR A 635 31.62 36.10 -18.21
CA THR A 635 31.13 34.82 -18.77
C THR A 635 31.01 34.93 -20.31
N TRP A 636 31.00 33.76 -20.97
CA TRP A 636 30.70 33.67 -22.41
C TRP A 636 29.35 34.31 -22.74
N GLN A 637 28.32 34.08 -21.95
CA GLN A 637 26.97 34.61 -22.18
C GLN A 637 26.97 36.13 -22.26
N VAL A 638 27.70 36.83 -21.41
CA VAL A 638 27.81 38.29 -21.46
C VAL A 638 28.47 38.74 -22.75
N LEU A 639 29.50 38.03 -23.24
CA LEU A 639 30.18 38.35 -24.51
C LEU A 639 29.24 38.08 -25.68
N GLU A 640 28.55 36.95 -25.69
CA GLU A 640 27.62 36.58 -26.78
C GLU A 640 26.44 37.54 -26.84
N GLU A 641 25.79 37.85 -25.72
CA GLU A 641 24.71 38.83 -25.66
C GLU A 641 25.15 40.21 -26.16
N PHE A 642 26.35 40.62 -25.80
CA PHE A 642 26.91 41.90 -26.28
C PHE A 642 27.11 41.89 -27.78
N VAL A 643 27.69 40.83 -28.36
CA VAL A 643 27.92 40.71 -29.81
C VAL A 643 26.59 40.69 -30.57
N ARG A 644 25.62 39.94 -30.12
CA ARG A 644 24.28 39.86 -30.72
C ARG A 644 23.58 41.23 -30.69
N ALA A 645 23.72 41.95 -29.58
CA ALA A 645 23.12 43.29 -29.45
C ALA A 645 23.71 44.35 -30.43
N GLN A 646 24.89 44.09 -31.03
CA GLN A 646 25.49 44.98 -32.00
C GLN A 646 24.81 44.95 -33.38
N ASN A 647 23.91 44.00 -33.62
CA ASN A 647 23.18 43.81 -34.88
C ASN A 647 24.11 43.93 -36.09
N LEU A 648 25.17 43.12 -36.15
CA LEU A 648 26.13 43.11 -37.26
C LEU A 648 25.44 42.64 -38.53
N ALA A 649 25.69 43.39 -39.63
CA ALA A 649 25.06 43.06 -40.91
C ALA A 649 25.53 41.69 -41.43
N GLY A 650 24.58 40.79 -41.67
CA GLY A 650 24.88 39.46 -42.20
C GLY A 650 25.42 38.46 -41.16
N LEU A 651 25.48 38.80 -39.89
CA LEU A 651 25.87 37.82 -38.84
C LEU A 651 24.84 36.71 -38.77
N ASP A 652 25.24 35.49 -39.09
CA ASP A 652 24.46 34.27 -39.08
C ASP A 652 24.60 33.52 -37.74
N SER A 653 25.86 33.34 -37.31
CA SER A 653 26.11 32.67 -36.05
C SER A 653 27.40 33.18 -35.35
N ILE A 654 27.43 32.95 -34.04
CA ILE A 654 28.60 33.20 -33.17
C ILE A 654 28.90 31.96 -32.38
N ARG A 655 30.18 31.55 -32.33
CA ARG A 655 30.63 30.37 -31.59
C ARG A 655 31.88 30.66 -30.78
N LEU A 656 31.92 30.19 -29.55
CA LEU A 656 33.15 30.14 -28.73
C LEU A 656 34.08 29.08 -29.34
N VAL A 657 35.28 29.47 -29.73
CA VAL A 657 36.31 28.56 -30.26
C VAL A 657 37.24 28.10 -29.16
N ASP A 658 37.73 29.05 -28.38
CA ASP A 658 38.68 28.75 -27.27
C ASP A 658 38.55 29.81 -26.17
N ARG A 659 38.83 29.38 -24.95
CA ARG A 659 39.03 30.24 -23.78
C ARG A 659 40.23 29.76 -23.01
N TYR A 660 41.27 30.56 -23.03
CA TYR A 660 42.56 30.21 -22.45
C TYR A 660 42.87 31.07 -21.20
N GLU A 661 43.31 30.44 -20.15
CA GLU A 661 43.80 31.04 -18.91
C GLU A 661 45.14 30.37 -18.57
N GLY A 662 46.25 31.03 -18.83
CA GLY A 662 47.54 30.40 -18.58
C GLY A 662 48.73 31.30 -18.96
N PRO A 663 49.93 30.75 -19.08
CA PRO A 663 51.12 31.54 -19.42
C PRO A 663 50.92 32.42 -20.69
N GLY A 664 51.25 33.68 -20.60
CA GLY A 664 51.08 34.67 -21.68
C GLY A 664 49.78 35.48 -21.58
N VAL A 665 48.89 35.20 -20.58
CA VAL A 665 47.72 36.01 -20.30
C VAL A 665 47.94 36.73 -18.96
N GLU A 666 47.60 38.00 -18.87
CA GLU A 666 47.72 38.81 -17.67
C GLU A 666 46.89 38.21 -16.51
N GLU A 667 47.37 38.23 -15.29
CA GLU A 667 46.66 37.73 -14.14
C GLU A 667 45.31 38.43 -13.97
N GLY A 668 44.26 37.64 -13.72
CA GLY A 668 42.86 38.12 -13.63
C GLY A 668 42.18 38.29 -14.99
N ARG A 669 42.84 37.92 -16.09
CA ARG A 669 42.26 37.90 -17.45
C ARG A 669 42.16 36.54 -18.05
N ALA A 670 41.25 36.38 -19.01
CA ALA A 670 41.14 35.24 -19.91
C ALA A 670 41.24 35.72 -21.35
N LYS A 671 41.91 34.93 -22.19
CA LYS A 671 41.93 35.11 -23.64
C LYS A 671 40.84 34.27 -24.30
N THR A 672 39.90 34.91 -24.98
CA THR A 672 38.80 34.22 -25.65
C THR A 672 38.90 34.44 -27.15
N THR A 673 38.71 33.36 -27.91
CA THR A 673 38.57 33.38 -29.36
C THR A 673 37.15 33.01 -29.71
N ILE A 674 36.51 33.89 -30.45
CA ILE A 674 35.16 33.69 -30.98
C ILE A 674 35.22 33.57 -32.52
N ARG A 675 34.36 32.72 -33.07
CA ARG A 675 34.13 32.64 -34.51
C ARG A 675 32.81 33.27 -34.83
N LEU A 676 32.85 34.20 -35.79
CA LEU A 676 31.71 34.90 -36.37
C LEU A 676 31.49 34.35 -37.74
N THR A 677 30.29 33.82 -38.01
CA THR A 677 29.91 33.37 -39.36
C THR A 677 28.98 34.38 -39.95
N PHE A 678 29.33 34.93 -41.08
CA PHE A 678 28.53 35.92 -41.83
C PHE A 678 27.96 35.28 -43.09
N ARG A 679 26.67 35.54 -43.36
CA ARG A 679 25.98 35.02 -44.51
C ARG A 679 24.83 35.93 -44.90
N ALA A 680 24.61 36.13 -46.20
CA ALA A 680 23.42 36.80 -46.72
C ALA A 680 22.47 35.78 -47.38
N HIS A 681 21.19 36.08 -47.43
CA HIS A 681 20.18 35.24 -48.05
C HIS A 681 19.94 35.56 -49.52
N ASP A 682 20.41 36.70 -49.99
CA ASP A 682 20.16 37.27 -51.31
C ASP A 682 21.38 37.35 -52.24
N ARG A 683 22.59 37.23 -51.65
CA ARG A 683 23.87 37.37 -52.43
C ARG A 683 25.04 36.73 -51.67
N THR A 684 26.17 36.56 -52.36
CA THR A 684 27.47 36.28 -51.73
C THR A 684 28.01 37.58 -51.12
N LEU A 685 28.47 37.48 -49.83
CA LEU A 685 29.12 38.60 -49.14
C LEU A 685 30.54 38.82 -49.69
N GLU A 686 31.01 40.06 -49.64
CA GLU A 686 32.39 40.41 -49.94
C GLU A 686 33.24 40.42 -48.65
N GLN A 687 34.51 40.03 -48.72
CA GLN A 687 35.42 39.96 -47.59
C GLN A 687 35.57 41.32 -46.91
N GLU A 688 35.55 42.41 -47.69
CA GLU A 688 35.70 43.77 -47.17
C GLU A 688 34.48 44.24 -46.36
N GLU A 689 33.29 43.76 -46.67
CA GLU A 689 32.09 44.05 -45.91
C GLU A 689 32.17 43.39 -44.54
N VAL A 690 32.54 42.09 -44.49
CA VAL A 690 32.73 41.37 -43.24
C VAL A 690 33.83 41.98 -42.40
N ASN A 691 34.97 42.33 -43.00
CA ASN A 691 36.07 43.00 -42.28
C ASN A 691 35.63 44.30 -41.61
N ARG A 692 34.79 45.08 -42.24
CA ARG A 692 34.23 46.32 -41.66
C ARG A 692 33.37 46.04 -40.44
N GLU A 693 32.51 45.03 -40.49
CA GLU A 693 31.67 44.64 -39.34
C GLU A 693 32.51 44.08 -38.19
N VAL A 694 33.53 43.27 -38.48
CA VAL A 694 34.46 42.74 -37.46
C VAL A 694 35.26 43.87 -36.81
N GLN A 695 35.74 44.84 -37.58
CA GLN A 695 36.43 46.02 -37.02
C GLN A 695 35.49 46.88 -36.14
N ARG A 696 34.26 47.09 -36.59
CA ARG A 696 33.22 47.75 -35.80
C ARG A 696 32.99 47.07 -34.49
N LEU A 697 32.84 45.73 -34.48
CA LEU A 697 32.66 44.94 -33.29
C LEU A 697 33.87 45.03 -32.38
N ALA A 698 35.10 44.92 -32.90
CA ALA A 698 36.33 45.06 -32.11
C ALA A 698 36.41 46.38 -31.39
N ALA A 699 36.05 47.47 -32.06
CA ALA A 699 36.01 48.79 -31.45
C ALA A 699 34.97 48.91 -30.32
N GLN A 700 33.76 48.32 -30.54
CA GLN A 700 32.70 48.30 -29.53
C GLN A 700 33.06 47.44 -28.34
N LEU A 701 33.66 46.26 -28.54
CA LEU A 701 34.17 45.38 -27.46
C LEU A 701 35.20 46.09 -26.60
N THR A 702 36.17 46.84 -27.24
CA THR A 702 37.14 47.63 -26.50
C THR A 702 36.48 48.74 -25.72
N ALA A 703 35.58 49.53 -26.34
CA ALA A 703 34.98 50.71 -25.72
C ALA A 703 34.04 50.34 -24.53
N HIS A 704 33.24 49.29 -24.67
CA HIS A 704 32.22 48.98 -23.67
C HIS A 704 32.64 47.87 -22.71
N LEU A 705 33.46 46.94 -23.15
CA LEU A 705 33.86 45.80 -22.32
C LEU A 705 35.34 45.83 -21.90
N GLY A 706 36.11 46.84 -22.34
CA GLY A 706 37.51 46.96 -21.96
C GLY A 706 38.37 45.78 -22.39
N VAL A 707 38.06 45.13 -23.50
CA VAL A 707 38.85 44.02 -24.01
C VAL A 707 40.12 44.52 -24.67
N VAL A 708 41.16 43.68 -24.68
CA VAL A 708 42.45 43.99 -25.31
C VAL A 708 42.70 42.97 -26.38
N PHE A 709 42.92 43.47 -27.62
CA PHE A 709 43.33 42.64 -28.75
C PHE A 709 44.86 42.52 -28.73
N GLY A 710 45.35 41.26 -28.87
CA GLY A 710 46.79 40.96 -28.89
C GLY A 710 47.33 40.77 -30.32
#